data_0feb1c4e07b7b0e3a1ecb7cb5cec7f03
#
_entry.id   0feb1c4e07b7b0e3a1ecb7cb5cec7f03
#
_cell.length_a   1.000
_cell.length_b   1.000
_cell.length_c   1.000
_cell.angle_alpha   90.00
_cell.angle_beta   90.00
_cell.angle_gamma   90.00
#
_symmetry.space_group_name_H-M   'P 1'
#
loop_
_entity.id
_entity.type
_entity.pdbx_description
1 polymer ?
#
loop_
_entity_poly.entity_id
_entity_poly.type
_entity_poly.pdbx_seq_one_letter_code
_entity_poly.pdbx_strand_id
1 'polypeptide(L)'
;MRFLLRCITASLFAAALLLPVGAEATGATAFLTGTVSVGAAPAPGVTVIASGNNVAVRAITDGRGRFVFPPLPLGSYVVDAQKNDLRAQLRLDLGSDGANISLSLERLRQIGEVAVSRSLPLRGSGSDVTLNGTDLTRLPYNNSFPEMLIQLPGAVRGANGVVHINGDHGVINYQINGVALPQGLNRDIGSEINLNDLSYVDVIEGAYPAQYGLKFGSILNLTTKSGTGPPGFDDRSTMGSYTTLQSTLDFHSPLAGGGGYSLSVGGMHTTRGLDPPDFDSPHNNASNANQYMDVAIPAGGNDFTNVTFVHSYGTYQIPNAVSFGEPANTDDNEMQEDTFFSLQFRHSLGDSGGITFGPALKVSRIRDFGDPANDFIYGEAVNVTPPPFGNGGTPTDCADALHTGNFAPTTCAYSLTDSRTATDYILQADYSSQLGRHEIRAGVAYDLARIAKDYAITLQPNNFLAPVLTPKTPDAPITVVDDAPNVGNTYQSYLQDSWRIDDRWEADYGLRYDFFTIRSTEFAQGFGAFSPRLKLTRYLGKRANVYAYVGRFFEPFSLENVSPSAAQLLNLPLQPTLAQFDLKPERDTQLELGGHVPLGGGELGFRVWQKNANDLIDDTQVGVTLLHQDINYVLGRLSQEALDYVVPLRRNGRAYVSIAHTVSLNKGCETQLLAPCFGSPTDFTPADHNQAYSAAGGILLNDPRGGWFSADAEYGGGLSSAICPPGTPGYCEVTPHTIVSVGKGIAIAPHIALTVSLQNLFNDRYYVTLLNAQGNHYAPPRTLTVGVQVSRP
;
A
#
# COMPACT_ATOMS: atom_id res chain seq x y z
N MET A 1 20.04 18.14 7.64
CA MET A 1 21.05 17.90 8.69
C MET A 1 20.83 18.69 9.99
N ARG A 2 20.63 20.03 10.00
CA ARG A 2 20.32 20.77 11.24
C ARG A 2 18.96 20.45 11.87
N PHE A 3 17.97 20.08 11.10
CA PHE A 3 16.62 19.73 11.57
C PHE A 3 16.58 18.31 12.15
N LEU A 4 17.17 17.33 11.46
CA LEU A 4 17.25 15.95 11.95
C LEU A 4 18.11 15.83 13.21
N LEU A 5 19.25 16.54 13.28
CA LEU A 5 20.07 16.57 14.49
C LEU A 5 19.29 17.14 15.69
N ARG A 6 18.39 18.10 15.45
CA ARG A 6 17.51 18.64 16.51
C ARG A 6 16.44 17.64 16.93
N CYS A 7 15.90 16.82 16.02
CA CYS A 7 14.95 15.76 16.36
C CYS A 7 15.64 14.63 17.14
N ILE A 8 16.82 14.19 16.72
CA ILE A 8 17.58 13.14 17.41
C ILE A 8 18.06 13.61 18.79
N THR A 9 18.53 14.86 18.92
CA THR A 9 18.90 15.42 20.22
C THR A 9 17.69 15.66 21.12
N ALA A 10 16.52 15.99 20.57
CA ALA A 10 15.29 16.11 21.35
C ALA A 10 14.80 14.74 21.86
N SER A 11 14.90 13.69 21.04
CA SER A 11 14.54 12.32 21.46
C SER A 11 15.46 11.79 22.55
N LEU A 12 16.76 12.05 22.46
CA LEU A 12 17.75 11.67 23.49
C LEU A 12 17.60 12.49 24.79
N PHE A 13 17.22 13.77 24.68
CA PHE A 13 17.00 14.63 25.83
C PHE A 13 15.66 14.34 26.54
N ALA A 14 14.60 13.99 25.79
CA ALA A 14 13.33 13.57 26.36
C ALA A 14 13.47 12.26 27.15
N ALA A 15 14.26 11.31 26.65
CA ALA A 15 14.55 10.06 27.34
C ALA A 15 15.36 10.26 28.66
N ALA A 16 16.20 11.31 28.73
CA ALA A 16 16.99 11.63 29.94
C ALA A 16 16.20 12.38 31.02
N LEU A 17 15.10 13.07 30.65
CA LEU A 17 14.29 13.85 31.59
C LEU A 17 13.14 13.04 32.24
N LEU A 18 12.90 11.81 31.80
CA LEU A 18 11.79 10.96 32.24
C LEU A 18 12.23 9.79 33.15
N LEU A 19 13.34 9.89 33.83
CA LEU A 19 13.68 8.97 34.91
C LEU A 19 12.76 9.26 36.11
N PRO A 20 11.78 8.45 36.44
CA PRO A 20 10.96 8.67 37.62
C PRO A 20 11.73 8.24 38.87
N VAL A 21 11.76 9.10 39.85
CA VAL A 21 12.00 8.73 41.23
C VAL A 21 10.86 7.81 41.65
N GLY A 22 11.15 6.54 41.88
CA GLY A 22 10.20 5.52 42.28
C GLY A 22 9.54 5.90 43.60
N ALA A 23 8.24 6.12 43.57
CA ALA A 23 7.38 5.99 44.71
C ALA A 23 6.60 4.68 44.55
N GLU A 24 7.00 3.63 45.25
CA GLU A 24 6.16 2.45 45.46
C GLU A 24 4.92 2.88 46.25
N ALA A 25 3.83 3.12 45.55
CA ALA A 25 2.51 3.19 46.20
C ALA A 25 2.07 1.76 46.45
N THR A 26 2.12 1.28 47.69
CA THR A 26 1.43 0.06 48.16
C THR A 26 -0.07 0.32 48.10
N GLY A 27 -0.65 0.23 46.92
CA GLY A 27 -2.10 0.31 46.70
C GLY A 27 -2.75 -1.00 47.16
N ALA A 28 -3.98 -0.92 47.69
CA ALA A 28 -4.78 -2.10 47.97
C ALA A 28 -4.98 -2.93 46.71
N THR A 29 -4.91 -4.25 46.79
CA THR A 29 -5.07 -5.19 45.70
C THR A 29 -6.22 -6.16 45.96
N ALA A 30 -6.84 -6.67 44.91
CA ALA A 30 -7.90 -7.67 44.99
C ALA A 30 -7.73 -8.77 43.93
N PHE A 31 -8.40 -9.91 44.12
CA PHE A 31 -8.39 -11.00 43.16
C PHE A 31 -9.46 -10.80 42.08
N LEU A 32 -9.06 -10.99 40.82
CA LEU A 32 -9.98 -11.10 39.72
C LEU A 32 -9.91 -12.53 39.17
N THR A 33 -11.05 -13.22 39.23
CA THR A 33 -11.19 -14.59 38.78
C THR A 33 -12.36 -14.70 37.80
N GLY A 34 -12.47 -15.80 37.09
CA GLY A 34 -13.63 -16.03 36.27
C GLY A 34 -13.61 -17.32 35.47
N THR A 35 -14.61 -17.45 34.61
CA THR A 35 -14.79 -18.56 33.68
C THR A 35 -14.96 -18.08 32.27
N VAL A 36 -14.47 -18.86 31.33
CA VAL A 36 -14.66 -18.64 29.90
C VAL A 36 -15.38 -19.84 29.29
N SER A 37 -16.41 -19.60 28.50
CA SER A 37 -17.20 -20.61 27.80
C SER A 37 -17.38 -20.31 26.33
N VAL A 38 -17.72 -21.33 25.52
CA VAL A 38 -18.22 -21.21 24.15
C VAL A 38 -19.61 -21.83 24.14
N GLY A 39 -20.63 -21.00 24.05
CA GLY A 39 -22.00 -21.44 24.36
C GLY A 39 -22.08 -21.94 25.81
N ALA A 40 -22.61 -23.16 26.01
CA ALA A 40 -22.70 -23.81 27.32
C ALA A 40 -21.45 -24.61 27.72
N ALA A 41 -20.45 -24.76 26.85
CA ALA A 41 -19.27 -25.60 27.12
C ALA A 41 -18.10 -24.77 27.68
N PRO A 42 -17.39 -25.22 28.75
CA PRO A 42 -16.16 -24.57 29.20
C PRO A 42 -15.11 -24.45 28.09
N ALA A 43 -14.39 -23.35 28.05
CA ALA A 43 -13.36 -23.09 27.06
C ALA A 43 -11.94 -23.15 27.67
N PRO A 44 -11.25 -24.31 27.62
CA PRO A 44 -9.89 -24.44 28.13
C PRO A 44 -8.86 -23.85 27.16
N GLY A 45 -7.73 -23.38 27.69
CA GLY A 45 -6.60 -22.87 26.94
C GLY A 45 -6.87 -21.50 26.27
N VAL A 46 -7.84 -20.73 26.78
CA VAL A 46 -8.11 -19.38 26.36
C VAL A 46 -7.12 -18.40 27.00
N THR A 47 -6.57 -17.52 26.23
CA THR A 47 -5.81 -16.38 26.76
C THR A 47 -6.78 -15.33 27.24
N VAL A 48 -6.65 -14.92 28.51
CA VAL A 48 -7.43 -13.84 29.13
C VAL A 48 -6.45 -12.76 29.57
N ILE A 49 -6.70 -11.52 29.21
CA ILE A 49 -5.87 -10.35 29.55
C ILE A 49 -6.72 -9.36 30.30
N ALA A 50 -6.27 -8.92 31.48
CA ALA A 50 -6.85 -7.79 32.20
C ALA A 50 -5.95 -6.57 32.03
N SER A 51 -6.48 -5.49 31.48
CA SER A 51 -5.77 -4.23 31.23
C SER A 51 -6.48 -3.09 31.96
N GLY A 52 -5.76 -2.32 32.79
CA GLY A 52 -6.27 -1.19 33.58
C GLY A 52 -5.25 -0.77 34.64
N ASN A 53 -5.37 0.43 35.18
CA ASN A 53 -4.53 0.96 36.26
C ASN A 53 -3.01 0.77 36.02
N ASN A 54 -2.53 1.05 34.81
CA ASN A 54 -1.14 0.83 34.40
C ASN A 54 -0.62 -0.62 34.51
N VAL A 55 -1.55 -1.58 34.61
CA VAL A 55 -1.23 -3.03 34.70
C VAL A 55 -1.91 -3.75 33.54
N ALA A 56 -1.14 -4.61 32.86
CA ALA A 56 -1.67 -5.59 31.92
C ALA A 56 -1.18 -6.98 32.35
N VAL A 57 -2.12 -7.85 32.74
CA VAL A 57 -1.80 -9.21 33.24
C VAL A 57 -2.52 -10.24 32.40
N ARG A 58 -1.84 -11.35 32.18
CA ARG A 58 -2.34 -12.46 31.38
C ARG A 58 -2.59 -13.68 32.24
N ALA A 59 -3.71 -14.37 32.01
CA ALA A 59 -4.03 -15.69 32.52
C ALA A 59 -4.41 -16.63 31.38
N ILE A 60 -4.31 -17.94 31.60
CA ILE A 60 -4.78 -18.95 30.64
C ILE A 60 -5.81 -19.83 31.36
N THR A 61 -6.94 -20.09 30.72
CA THR A 61 -7.99 -20.91 31.33
C THR A 61 -7.57 -22.36 31.49
N ASP A 62 -7.94 -22.97 32.63
CA ASP A 62 -7.74 -24.39 32.96
C ASP A 62 -8.67 -25.34 32.17
N GLY A 63 -8.57 -26.62 32.36
CA GLY A 63 -9.40 -27.64 31.70
C GLY A 63 -10.93 -27.49 31.93
N ARG A 64 -11.35 -26.65 32.89
CA ARG A 64 -12.75 -26.30 33.17
C ARG A 64 -13.12 -24.87 32.73
N GLY A 65 -12.24 -24.24 31.96
CA GLY A 65 -12.44 -22.87 31.47
C GLY A 65 -12.25 -21.79 32.54
N ARG A 66 -11.65 -22.06 33.69
CA ARG A 66 -11.46 -21.10 34.78
C ARG A 66 -10.12 -20.39 34.65
N PHE A 67 -10.07 -19.11 34.98
CA PHE A 67 -8.85 -18.31 35.09
C PHE A 67 -8.78 -17.56 36.42
N VAL A 68 -7.55 -17.26 36.84
CA VAL A 68 -7.24 -16.47 38.02
C VAL A 68 -6.09 -15.54 37.68
N PHE A 69 -6.25 -14.25 37.90
CA PHE A 69 -5.13 -13.32 37.85
C PHE A 69 -4.42 -13.22 39.19
N PRO A 70 -3.11 -12.87 39.21
CA PRO A 70 -2.45 -12.41 40.42
C PRO A 70 -3.23 -11.23 41.03
N PRO A 71 -3.04 -10.90 42.31
CA PRO A 71 -3.69 -9.75 42.93
C PRO A 71 -3.46 -8.46 42.10
N LEU A 72 -4.53 -7.80 41.72
CA LEU A 72 -4.51 -6.57 40.88
C LEU A 72 -4.83 -5.34 41.72
N PRO A 73 -4.25 -4.16 41.44
CA PRO A 73 -4.65 -2.91 42.06
C PRO A 73 -6.14 -2.64 41.88
N LEU A 74 -6.78 -1.95 42.85
CA LEU A 74 -8.20 -1.61 42.75
C LEU A 74 -8.42 -0.57 41.63
N GLY A 75 -9.52 -0.70 40.86
CA GLY A 75 -9.93 0.24 39.84
C GLY A 75 -10.52 -0.40 38.59
N SER A 76 -10.61 0.35 37.53
CA SER A 76 -11.27 -0.07 36.28
C SER A 76 -10.36 -0.95 35.42
N TYR A 77 -10.89 -2.07 34.94
CA TYR A 77 -10.22 -3.01 34.05
C TYR A 77 -11.08 -3.36 32.85
N VAL A 78 -10.40 -3.58 31.73
CA VAL A 78 -10.94 -4.27 30.55
C VAL A 78 -10.37 -5.67 30.54
N VAL A 79 -11.24 -6.66 30.62
CA VAL A 79 -10.85 -8.09 30.54
C VAL A 79 -11.21 -8.61 29.16
N ASP A 80 -10.20 -9.09 28.45
CA ASP A 80 -10.28 -9.59 27.08
C ASP A 80 -9.91 -11.07 27.03
N ALA A 81 -10.80 -11.90 26.52
CA ALA A 81 -10.56 -13.33 26.36
C ALA A 81 -10.59 -13.68 24.87
N GLN A 82 -9.53 -14.32 24.38
CA GLN A 82 -9.42 -14.68 22.97
C GLN A 82 -8.95 -16.13 22.78
N LYS A 83 -9.57 -16.82 21.85
CA LYS A 83 -9.18 -18.16 21.38
C LYS A 83 -9.56 -18.34 19.90
N ASN A 84 -8.57 -18.47 19.04
CA ASN A 84 -8.76 -18.51 17.58
C ASN A 84 -9.57 -17.29 17.09
N ASP A 85 -10.71 -17.54 16.43
CA ASP A 85 -11.69 -16.57 15.93
C ASP A 85 -12.79 -16.18 16.95
N LEU A 86 -12.66 -16.64 18.18
CA LEU A 86 -13.63 -16.40 19.26
C LEU A 86 -13.07 -15.40 20.27
N ARG A 87 -13.89 -14.45 20.69
CA ARG A 87 -13.52 -13.42 21.65
C ARG A 87 -14.66 -13.07 22.59
N ALA A 88 -14.30 -12.60 23.79
CA ALA A 88 -15.21 -11.93 24.73
C ALA A 88 -14.45 -10.79 25.40
N GLN A 89 -15.13 -9.68 25.63
CA GLN A 89 -14.58 -8.52 26.34
C GLN A 89 -15.57 -8.04 27.38
N LEU A 90 -15.06 -7.70 28.58
CA LEU A 90 -15.85 -7.16 29.67
C LEU A 90 -15.11 -6.02 30.35
N ARG A 91 -15.80 -4.90 30.60
CA ARG A 91 -15.30 -3.83 31.51
C ARG A 91 -15.86 -4.02 32.89
N LEU A 92 -15.03 -3.84 33.90
CA LEU A 92 -15.42 -3.92 35.30
C LEU A 92 -14.59 -2.99 36.17
N ASP A 93 -15.16 -2.59 37.30
CA ASP A 93 -14.44 -1.93 38.39
C ASP A 93 -14.12 -2.96 39.47
N LEU A 94 -12.81 -3.20 39.69
CA LEU A 94 -12.32 -4.11 40.70
C LEU A 94 -12.29 -3.40 42.06
N GLY A 95 -13.20 -3.77 42.95
CA GLY A 95 -13.27 -3.30 44.32
C GLY A 95 -12.48 -4.19 45.29
N SER A 96 -12.44 -3.82 46.58
CA SER A 96 -11.73 -4.54 47.66
C SER A 96 -12.19 -6.00 47.86
N ASP A 97 -13.45 -6.29 47.48
CA ASP A 97 -14.03 -7.63 47.62
C ASP A 97 -13.63 -8.57 46.48
N GLY A 98 -12.86 -8.08 45.52
CA GLY A 98 -12.51 -8.80 44.32
C GLY A 98 -13.68 -8.93 43.35
N ALA A 99 -13.46 -9.66 42.23
CA ALA A 99 -14.50 -9.93 41.25
C ALA A 99 -14.41 -11.35 40.70
N ASN A 100 -15.56 -11.96 40.41
CA ASN A 100 -15.64 -13.22 39.69
C ASN A 100 -16.58 -13.02 38.48
N ILE A 101 -16.05 -13.18 37.27
CA ILE A 101 -16.74 -12.84 36.03
C ILE A 101 -16.91 -14.08 35.14
N SER A 102 -17.91 -14.03 34.26
CA SER A 102 -18.13 -15.04 33.23
C SER A 102 -18.05 -14.41 31.86
N LEU A 103 -17.18 -14.96 31.01
CA LEU A 103 -16.97 -14.53 29.64
C LEU A 103 -17.47 -15.63 28.69
N SER A 104 -18.42 -15.30 27.84
CA SER A 104 -18.85 -16.18 26.76
C SER A 104 -18.11 -15.79 25.50
N LEU A 105 -17.23 -16.67 25.00
CA LEU A 105 -16.57 -16.46 23.73
C LEU A 105 -17.60 -16.65 22.63
N GLU A 106 -17.79 -15.62 21.87
CA GLU A 106 -18.57 -15.65 20.66
C GLU A 106 -17.63 -15.48 19.47
N ARG A 107 -18.02 -16.07 18.34
CA ARG A 107 -17.35 -15.71 17.09
C ARG A 107 -17.52 -14.22 16.93
N LEU A 108 -16.42 -13.51 16.66
CA LEU A 108 -16.49 -12.10 16.26
C LEU A 108 -17.35 -12.02 15.01
N ARG A 109 -18.68 -11.89 15.21
CA ARG A 109 -19.57 -11.43 14.17
C ARG A 109 -19.24 -9.96 13.99
N GLN A 110 -18.84 -9.59 12.80
CA GLN A 110 -18.75 -8.17 12.43
C GLN A 110 -20.17 -7.58 12.40
N ILE A 111 -20.65 -7.26 13.55
CA ILE A 111 -21.69 -6.23 13.70
C ILE A 111 -20.91 -4.94 13.53
N GLY A 112 -21.38 -4.07 12.65
CA GLY A 112 -20.69 -2.80 12.34
C GLY A 112 -20.09 -2.19 13.57
N GLU A 113 -18.78 -2.33 13.68
CA GLU A 113 -18.09 -1.97 14.90
C GLU A 113 -18.11 -0.46 15.09
N VAL A 114 -18.90 -0.05 16.04
CA VAL A 114 -18.71 1.19 16.78
C VAL A 114 -17.57 0.98 17.80
N ALA A 115 -16.67 0.14 17.57
CA ALA A 115 -15.45 0.14 18.33
C ALA A 115 -14.41 0.86 17.49
N VAL A 116 -13.74 1.76 18.12
CA VAL A 116 -12.39 2.12 17.75
C VAL A 116 -11.58 0.83 17.76
N SER A 117 -11.74 0.02 16.80
CA SER A 117 -10.93 -1.11 16.40
C SER A 117 -11.75 -2.23 15.77
N ARG A 118 -11.25 -2.71 14.66
CA ARG A 118 -11.38 -4.08 14.20
C ARG A 118 -12.69 -4.45 13.52
N SER A 119 -13.03 -3.77 12.44
CA SER A 119 -13.64 -4.51 11.37
C SER A 119 -12.54 -5.32 10.68
N LEU A 120 -12.37 -6.56 11.06
CA LEU A 120 -11.66 -7.47 10.14
C LEU A 120 -12.48 -7.45 8.85
N PRO A 121 -11.87 -7.13 7.69
CA PRO A 121 -12.59 -7.19 6.44
C PRO A 121 -13.15 -8.59 6.27
N LEU A 122 -14.27 -8.70 5.61
CA LEU A 122 -14.73 -10.01 5.16
C LEU A 122 -13.60 -10.61 4.32
N ARG A 123 -13.05 -11.74 4.72
CA ARG A 123 -11.99 -12.40 3.98
C ARG A 123 -12.49 -12.65 2.56
N GLY A 124 -11.81 -12.02 1.60
CA GLY A 124 -12.14 -12.13 0.19
C GLY A 124 -11.61 -13.42 -0.39
N SER A 125 -10.31 -13.58 -0.47
CA SER A 125 -9.64 -14.68 -1.17
C SER A 125 -8.98 -15.69 -0.24
N GLY A 126 -8.48 -16.78 -0.82
CA GLY A 126 -7.69 -17.78 -0.12
C GLY A 126 -6.30 -17.30 0.28
N SER A 127 -5.83 -16.22 -0.34
CA SER A 127 -4.53 -15.61 -0.07
C SER A 127 -4.61 -14.37 0.82
N ASP A 128 -5.79 -14.04 1.35
CA ASP A 128 -5.94 -12.88 2.22
C ASP A 128 -5.12 -13.01 3.51
N VAL A 129 -4.43 -11.95 3.86
CA VAL A 129 -3.52 -11.90 4.99
C VAL A 129 -3.86 -10.75 5.93
N THR A 130 -3.90 -11.03 7.23
CA THR A 130 -3.95 -10.00 8.27
C THR A 130 -2.59 -9.93 8.97
N LEU A 131 -1.94 -8.78 8.89
CA LEU A 131 -0.65 -8.51 9.52
C LEU A 131 -0.85 -7.68 10.78
N ASN A 132 -0.31 -8.14 11.89
CA ASN A 132 -0.37 -7.42 13.16
C ASN A 132 0.73 -6.35 13.21
N GLY A 133 0.41 -5.13 13.67
CA GLY A 133 1.37 -4.03 13.74
C GLY A 133 2.64 -4.34 14.54
N THR A 134 2.53 -5.12 15.62
CA THR A 134 3.72 -5.56 16.39
C THR A 134 4.63 -6.46 15.55
N ASP A 135 4.06 -7.33 14.72
CA ASP A 135 4.84 -8.19 13.84
C ASP A 135 5.48 -7.39 12.71
N LEU A 136 4.75 -6.42 12.14
CA LEU A 136 5.28 -5.53 11.09
C LEU A 136 6.56 -4.81 11.53
N THR A 137 6.60 -4.32 12.77
CA THR A 137 7.78 -3.62 13.31
C THR A 137 8.96 -4.54 13.62
N ARG A 138 8.79 -5.87 13.57
CA ARG A 138 9.82 -6.89 13.84
C ARG A 138 10.36 -7.56 12.58
N LEU A 139 9.80 -7.27 11.44
CA LEU A 139 10.31 -7.73 10.15
C LEU A 139 11.57 -6.93 9.76
N PRO A 140 12.48 -7.50 8.95
CA PRO A 140 13.75 -6.85 8.62
C PRO A 140 13.62 -5.70 7.61
N TYR A 141 12.42 -5.19 7.35
CA TYR A 141 12.13 -4.21 6.28
C TYR A 141 12.36 -2.75 6.65
N ASN A 142 12.90 -2.46 7.82
CA ASN A 142 13.19 -1.08 8.25
C ASN A 142 12.01 -0.12 8.11
N ASN A 143 10.78 -0.60 8.39
CA ASN A 143 9.57 0.20 8.27
C ASN A 143 9.20 0.59 6.82
N SER A 144 9.64 -0.16 5.84
CA SER A 144 9.28 0.04 4.44
C SER A 144 7.96 -0.65 4.10
N PHE A 145 6.99 0.10 3.60
CA PHE A 145 5.70 -0.42 3.17
C PHE A 145 5.82 -1.31 1.91
N PRO A 146 6.55 -0.90 0.86
CA PRO A 146 6.80 -1.74 -0.31
C PRO A 146 7.45 -3.08 0.03
N GLU A 147 8.45 -3.10 0.90
CA GLU A 147 9.12 -4.33 1.32
C GLU A 147 8.19 -5.31 2.06
N MET A 148 7.18 -4.78 2.77
CA MET A 148 6.14 -5.61 3.37
C MET A 148 5.25 -6.23 2.30
N LEU A 149 4.84 -5.45 1.29
CA LEU A 149 3.94 -5.90 0.24
C LEU A 149 4.57 -6.99 -0.62
N ILE A 150 5.87 -6.93 -0.85
CA ILE A 150 6.57 -7.92 -1.69
C ILE A 150 6.54 -9.34 -1.09
N GLN A 151 6.19 -9.49 0.19
CA GLN A 151 6.01 -10.80 0.83
C GLN A 151 4.66 -11.45 0.52
N LEU A 152 3.77 -10.75 -0.18
CA LEU A 152 2.46 -11.27 -0.57
C LEU A 152 2.57 -12.19 -1.79
N PRO A 153 1.69 -13.20 -1.92
CA PRO A 153 1.67 -14.06 -3.10
C PRO A 153 1.45 -13.26 -4.39
N GLY A 154 2.33 -13.42 -5.38
CA GLY A 154 2.20 -12.74 -6.66
C GLY A 154 2.49 -11.25 -6.64
N ALA A 155 3.03 -10.73 -5.54
CA ALA A 155 3.56 -9.38 -5.51
C ALA A 155 4.88 -9.30 -6.27
N VAL A 156 5.07 -8.22 -6.99
CA VAL A 156 6.21 -7.98 -7.87
C VAL A 156 6.73 -6.57 -7.62
N ARG A 157 8.03 -6.44 -7.46
CA ARG A 157 8.70 -5.16 -7.28
C ARG A 157 8.77 -4.42 -8.62
N GLY A 158 8.20 -3.23 -8.67
CA GLY A 158 8.46 -2.22 -9.69
C GLY A 158 9.58 -1.25 -9.26
N ALA A 159 9.89 -0.29 -10.12
CA ALA A 159 10.90 0.73 -9.83
C ALA A 159 10.43 1.69 -8.71
N ASN A 160 11.39 2.25 -7.97
CA ASN A 160 11.17 3.27 -6.94
C ASN A 160 10.15 2.91 -5.86
N GLY A 161 10.06 1.63 -5.51
CA GLY A 161 9.17 1.15 -4.47
C GLY A 161 7.74 0.82 -4.92
N VAL A 162 7.41 0.96 -6.19
CA VAL A 162 6.13 0.49 -6.75
C VAL A 162 6.01 -1.02 -6.55
N VAL A 163 4.83 -1.49 -6.20
CA VAL A 163 4.53 -2.92 -6.06
C VAL A 163 3.29 -3.26 -6.88
N HIS A 164 3.45 -4.19 -7.82
CA HIS A 164 2.34 -4.74 -8.58
C HIS A 164 1.88 -6.04 -7.91
N ILE A 165 0.58 -6.24 -7.79
CA ILE A 165 0.00 -7.46 -7.22
C ILE A 165 -0.86 -8.15 -8.27
N ASN A 166 -0.79 -9.47 -8.33
CA ASN A 166 -1.53 -10.29 -9.29
C ASN A 166 -1.16 -10.08 -10.77
N GLY A 167 -0.01 -9.44 -11.06
CA GLY A 167 0.35 -9.07 -12.43
C GLY A 167 -0.54 -7.99 -13.03
N ASP A 168 -1.27 -7.27 -12.20
CA ASP A 168 -2.17 -6.20 -12.58
C ASP A 168 -1.45 -4.85 -12.49
N HIS A 169 -1.65 -3.99 -13.50
CA HIS A 169 -1.27 -2.58 -13.44
C HIS A 169 -2.25 -1.76 -12.60
N GLY A 170 -3.37 -2.38 -12.19
CA GLY A 170 -4.36 -1.79 -11.32
C GLY A 170 -3.74 -1.29 -10.02
N VAL A 171 -4.11 -0.07 -9.65
CA VAL A 171 -3.62 0.58 -8.45
C VAL A 171 -4.15 -0.13 -7.21
N ILE A 172 -3.32 -0.28 -6.18
CA ILE A 172 -3.73 -0.79 -4.89
C ILE A 172 -4.78 0.15 -4.28
N ASN A 173 -5.89 -0.43 -3.80
CA ASN A 173 -6.93 0.30 -3.09
C ASN A 173 -6.58 0.38 -1.60
N TYR A 174 -6.09 1.53 -1.18
CA TYR A 174 -5.79 1.77 0.23
C TYR A 174 -7.01 2.34 0.96
N GLN A 175 -7.21 1.87 2.16
CA GLN A 175 -8.21 2.41 3.08
C GLN A 175 -7.59 2.68 4.44
N ILE A 176 -7.82 3.84 5.01
CA ILE A 176 -7.39 4.21 6.36
C ILE A 176 -8.62 4.29 7.25
N ASN A 177 -8.71 3.42 8.24
CA ASN A 177 -9.84 3.36 9.18
C ASN A 177 -11.22 3.25 8.49
N GLY A 178 -11.26 2.59 7.32
CA GLY A 178 -12.48 2.39 6.53
C GLY A 178 -12.82 3.54 5.58
N VAL A 179 -11.97 4.55 5.46
CA VAL A 179 -12.09 5.61 4.46
C VAL A 179 -11.17 5.30 3.30
N ALA A 180 -11.72 5.22 2.09
CA ALA A 180 -10.92 5.01 0.89
C ALA A 180 -9.97 6.19 0.68
N LEU A 181 -8.69 5.88 0.44
CA LEU A 181 -7.69 6.88 0.14
C LEU A 181 -7.65 7.07 -1.39
N PRO A 182 -8.00 8.26 -1.90
CA PRO A 182 -7.88 8.53 -3.32
C PRO A 182 -6.44 8.32 -3.80
N GLN A 183 -6.30 8.00 -5.06
CA GLN A 183 -5.00 7.98 -5.69
C GLN A 183 -4.44 9.40 -5.70
N GLY A 184 -3.28 9.59 -5.06
CA GLY A 184 -2.53 10.84 -5.16
C GLY A 184 -1.72 10.90 -6.44
N LEU A 185 -1.01 12.00 -6.63
CA LEU A 185 -0.01 12.14 -7.69
C LEU A 185 1.17 11.19 -7.49
N ASN A 186 1.45 10.86 -6.24
CA ASN A 186 2.35 9.77 -5.90
C ASN A 186 1.54 8.48 -5.81
N ARG A 187 1.83 7.50 -6.66
CA ARG A 187 1.11 6.24 -6.72
C ARG A 187 1.28 5.38 -5.47
N ASP A 188 2.29 5.67 -4.66
CA ASP A 188 2.66 4.88 -3.50
C ASP A 188 2.44 5.62 -2.19
N ILE A 189 1.81 4.95 -1.26
CA ILE A 189 1.71 5.37 0.15
C ILE A 189 3.04 5.27 0.91
N GLY A 190 4.11 4.81 0.27
CA GLY A 190 5.36 4.40 0.94
C GLY A 190 5.95 5.38 1.95
N SER A 191 5.75 6.70 1.75
CA SER A 191 6.19 7.73 2.68
C SER A 191 5.07 8.34 3.53
N GLU A 192 3.80 8.12 3.16
CA GLU A 192 2.65 8.74 3.84
C GLU A 192 2.38 8.11 5.20
N ILE A 193 2.46 6.79 5.30
CA ILE A 193 2.12 6.04 6.50
C ILE A 193 3.32 5.26 7.01
N ASN A 194 3.62 5.46 8.29
CA ASN A 194 4.61 4.68 8.99
C ASN A 194 3.99 3.37 9.48
N LEU A 195 4.64 2.23 9.24
CA LEU A 195 4.17 0.93 9.74
C LEU A 195 4.02 0.89 11.27
N ASN A 196 4.75 1.74 11.99
CA ASN A 196 4.61 1.86 13.44
C ASN A 196 3.26 2.44 13.87
N ASP A 197 2.56 3.18 13.00
CA ASP A 197 1.27 3.79 13.31
C ASP A 197 0.10 2.81 13.18
N LEU A 198 0.38 1.64 12.60
CA LEU A 198 -0.63 0.63 12.30
C LEU A 198 -0.82 -0.37 13.44
N SER A 199 -2.07 -0.67 13.74
CA SER A 199 -2.47 -1.81 14.56
C SER A 199 -2.56 -3.09 13.74
N TYR A 200 -3.11 -2.99 12.52
CA TYR A 200 -3.30 -4.08 11.57
C TYR A 200 -3.21 -3.58 10.15
N VAL A 201 -2.79 -4.47 9.26
CA VAL A 201 -2.96 -4.35 7.82
C VAL A 201 -3.70 -5.59 7.36
N ASP A 202 -4.88 -5.41 6.79
CA ASP A 202 -5.61 -6.49 6.15
C ASP A 202 -5.45 -6.34 4.65
N VAL A 203 -4.91 -7.38 4.04
CA VAL A 203 -4.70 -7.46 2.59
C VAL A 203 -5.75 -8.38 2.00
N ILE A 204 -6.53 -7.88 1.04
CA ILE A 204 -7.51 -8.65 0.28
C ILE A 204 -7.04 -8.69 -1.17
N GLU A 205 -6.69 -9.88 -1.63
CA GLU A 205 -6.09 -10.08 -2.96
C GLU A 205 -7.09 -10.54 -4.02
N GLY A 206 -8.32 -10.86 -3.65
CA GLY A 206 -9.36 -11.34 -4.58
C GLY A 206 -10.71 -11.51 -3.92
N ALA A 207 -11.67 -12.10 -4.63
CA ALA A 207 -13.06 -12.31 -4.21
C ALA A 207 -13.67 -11.08 -3.53
N TYR A 208 -13.41 -9.89 -4.08
CA TYR A 208 -13.67 -8.58 -3.47
C TYR A 208 -15.15 -8.34 -3.18
N PRO A 209 -15.54 -8.05 -1.92
CA PRO A 209 -16.90 -7.64 -1.56
C PRO A 209 -17.37 -6.37 -2.28
N ALA A 210 -18.69 -6.17 -2.43
CA ALA A 210 -19.25 -5.05 -3.20
C ALA A 210 -18.98 -3.65 -2.59
N GLN A 211 -18.64 -3.58 -1.31
CA GLN A 211 -18.23 -2.33 -0.66
C GLN A 211 -16.98 -1.70 -1.27
N TYR A 212 -16.10 -2.50 -1.87
CA TYR A 212 -14.88 -2.00 -2.50
C TYR A 212 -15.10 -1.73 -3.99
N GLY A 213 -14.49 -0.67 -4.50
CA GLY A 213 -14.65 -0.25 -5.88
C GLY A 213 -13.48 0.53 -6.44
N LEU A 214 -13.51 0.76 -7.74
CA LEU A 214 -12.65 1.64 -8.53
C LEU A 214 -11.21 1.20 -8.75
N LYS A 215 -10.66 0.30 -7.94
CA LYS A 215 -9.25 -0.16 -8.04
C LYS A 215 -9.17 -1.60 -7.53
N PHE A 216 -8.52 -2.48 -8.27
CA PHE A 216 -8.60 -3.93 -8.02
C PHE A 216 -7.27 -4.69 -8.18
N GLY A 217 -6.13 -4.05 -8.08
CA GLY A 217 -4.86 -4.74 -7.93
C GLY A 217 -4.79 -5.52 -6.61
N SER A 218 -5.14 -4.88 -5.53
CA SER A 218 -5.47 -5.46 -4.22
C SER A 218 -6.11 -4.39 -3.32
N ILE A 219 -6.63 -4.80 -2.15
CA ILE A 219 -7.20 -3.87 -1.17
C ILE A 219 -6.40 -3.99 0.12
N LEU A 220 -5.89 -2.87 0.59
CA LEU A 220 -5.20 -2.76 1.87
C LEU A 220 -6.02 -1.92 2.85
N ASN A 221 -6.59 -2.57 3.86
CA ASN A 221 -7.25 -1.87 4.95
C ASN A 221 -6.23 -1.62 6.07
N LEU A 222 -5.87 -0.37 6.24
CA LEU A 222 -4.93 0.10 7.25
C LEU A 222 -5.72 0.53 8.48
N THR A 223 -5.63 -0.25 9.54
CA THR A 223 -6.21 0.10 10.83
C THR A 223 -5.11 0.70 11.70
N THR A 224 -5.28 1.94 12.08
CA THR A 224 -4.31 2.70 12.85
C THR A 224 -4.44 2.45 14.35
N LYS A 225 -3.43 2.83 15.12
CA LYS A 225 -3.48 2.80 16.59
C LYS A 225 -4.46 3.85 17.09
N SER A 226 -5.41 3.46 17.94
CA SER A 226 -6.48 4.33 18.44
C SER A 226 -6.18 5.02 19.78
N GLY A 227 -5.10 4.66 20.44
CA GLY A 227 -4.75 5.19 21.75
C GLY A 227 -5.68 4.80 22.90
N THR A 228 -6.62 3.87 22.69
CA THR A 228 -7.56 3.42 23.75
C THR A 228 -6.93 2.49 24.79
N GLY A 229 -5.67 2.06 24.57
CA GLY A 229 -4.88 1.27 25.49
C GLY A 229 -4.29 2.11 26.65
N PRO A 230 -3.44 1.51 27.51
CA PRO A 230 -2.68 2.27 28.50
C PRO A 230 -1.90 3.42 27.88
N PRO A 231 -1.74 4.57 28.57
CA PRO A 231 -0.92 5.66 28.04
C PRO A 231 0.52 5.20 27.88
N GLY A 232 1.12 5.55 26.76
CA GLY A 232 2.47 5.10 26.46
C GLY A 232 3.14 5.92 25.35
N PHE A 233 4.38 5.56 25.09
CA PHE A 233 5.13 6.02 23.93
C PHE A 233 6.04 4.94 23.38
N ASP A 234 6.25 4.99 22.09
CA ASP A 234 7.23 4.17 21.37
C ASP A 234 8.20 5.09 20.63
N ASP A 235 9.50 4.88 20.79
CA ASP A 235 10.55 5.52 20.01
C ASP A 235 11.36 4.45 19.29
N ARG A 236 11.58 4.65 18.00
CA ARG A 236 12.44 3.81 17.20
C ARG A 236 13.37 4.66 16.39
N SER A 237 14.65 4.58 16.71
CA SER A 237 15.70 5.31 16.03
C SER A 237 16.71 4.35 15.43
N THR A 238 17.02 4.49 14.15
CA THR A 238 17.92 3.60 13.42
C THR A 238 18.94 4.39 12.60
N MET A 239 20.12 3.79 12.40
CA MET A 239 21.13 4.24 11.48
C MET A 239 21.65 3.08 10.64
N GLY A 240 22.06 3.34 9.40
CA GLY A 240 22.47 2.26 8.52
C GLY A 240 23.34 2.66 7.35
N SER A 241 23.47 1.70 6.42
CA SER A 241 24.16 1.88 5.14
C SER A 241 23.59 3.09 4.39
N TYR A 242 24.36 3.65 3.48
CA TYR A 242 23.96 4.83 2.68
C TYR A 242 23.58 6.03 3.55
N THR A 243 24.31 6.22 4.65
CA THR A 243 24.06 7.30 5.62
C THR A 243 22.60 7.38 6.07
N THR A 244 21.90 6.25 6.04
CA THR A 244 20.49 6.20 6.43
C THR A 244 20.34 6.50 7.91
N LEU A 245 19.51 7.50 8.22
CA LEU A 245 19.08 7.86 9.56
C LEU A 245 17.55 7.90 9.56
N GLN A 246 16.93 7.16 10.45
CA GLN A 246 15.47 7.16 10.60
C GLN A 246 15.08 7.22 12.06
N SER A 247 14.07 8.00 12.38
CA SER A 247 13.49 8.05 13.73
C SER A 247 11.98 8.22 13.63
N THR A 248 11.27 7.51 14.51
CA THR A 248 9.82 7.63 14.69
C THR A 248 9.51 7.68 16.17
N LEU A 249 8.70 8.64 16.57
CA LEU A 249 8.21 8.81 17.94
C LEU A 249 6.68 8.79 17.93
N ASP A 250 6.10 7.87 18.68
CA ASP A 250 4.66 7.63 18.80
C ASP A 250 4.23 7.86 20.26
N PHE A 251 3.14 8.58 20.45
CA PHE A 251 2.49 8.82 21.74
C PHE A 251 1.03 8.40 21.66
N HIS A 252 0.57 7.70 22.67
CA HIS A 252 -0.83 7.28 22.76
C HIS A 252 -1.35 7.33 24.19
N SER A 253 -2.63 7.66 24.32
CA SER A 253 -3.28 7.71 25.63
C SER A 253 -4.79 7.60 25.50
N PRO A 254 -5.47 6.94 26.46
CA PRO A 254 -6.91 6.95 26.51
C PRO A 254 -7.46 8.32 26.91
N LEU A 255 -8.64 8.62 26.40
CA LEU A 255 -9.47 9.75 26.79
C LEU A 255 -10.59 9.30 27.76
N ALA A 256 -11.06 10.22 28.56
CA ALA A 256 -12.22 9.97 29.40
C ALA A 256 -13.45 9.56 28.58
N GLY A 257 -14.22 8.59 29.06
CA GLY A 257 -15.41 8.09 28.36
C GLY A 257 -15.16 6.99 27.36
N GLY A 258 -13.90 6.47 27.25
CA GLY A 258 -13.57 5.30 26.43
C GLY A 258 -12.98 5.61 25.07
N GLY A 259 -12.71 6.88 24.76
CA GLY A 259 -11.93 7.29 23.59
C GLY A 259 -10.43 7.18 23.80
N GLY A 260 -9.66 7.67 22.84
CA GLY A 260 -8.20 7.69 22.90
C GLY A 260 -7.60 8.52 21.79
N TYR A 261 -6.29 8.78 21.88
CA TYR A 261 -5.54 9.41 20.80
C TYR A 261 -4.20 8.70 20.58
N SER A 262 -3.74 8.72 19.34
CA SER A 262 -2.40 8.33 18.94
C SER A 262 -1.81 9.43 18.07
N LEU A 263 -0.58 9.83 18.36
CA LEU A 263 0.17 10.87 17.65
C LEU A 263 1.53 10.31 17.31
N SER A 264 1.94 10.46 16.06
CA SER A 264 3.27 10.04 15.63
C SER A 264 3.95 11.12 14.80
N VAL A 265 5.27 11.20 14.94
CA VAL A 265 6.14 12.00 14.08
C VAL A 265 7.35 11.16 13.70
N GLY A 266 7.67 11.14 12.42
CA GLY A 266 8.79 10.39 11.90
C GLY A 266 9.59 11.17 10.88
N GLY A 267 10.80 10.69 10.59
CA GLY A 267 11.62 11.21 9.52
C GLY A 267 12.74 10.27 9.15
N MET A 268 13.16 10.37 7.90
CA MET A 268 14.25 9.57 7.34
C MET A 268 15.15 10.47 6.48
N HIS A 269 16.43 10.14 6.46
CA HIS A 269 17.40 10.64 5.50
C HIS A 269 18.27 9.49 5.00
N THR A 270 18.57 9.48 3.71
CA THR A 270 19.44 8.48 3.09
C THR A 270 20.17 9.07 1.88
N THR A 271 21.35 8.53 1.54
CA THR A 271 22.07 8.86 0.31
C THR A 271 21.73 7.90 -0.85
N ARG A 272 20.71 7.06 -0.70
CA ARG A 272 20.13 6.22 -1.74
C ARG A 272 18.60 6.27 -1.61
N GLY A 273 18.01 7.29 -2.22
CA GLY A 273 16.59 7.59 -2.11
C GLY A 273 15.74 6.83 -3.12
N LEU A 274 16.21 6.73 -4.36
CA LEU A 274 15.53 6.09 -5.48
C LEU A 274 16.35 4.92 -6.03
N ASP A 275 15.73 4.09 -6.83
CA ASP A 275 16.39 3.02 -7.57
C ASP A 275 17.19 3.62 -8.74
N PRO A 276 18.53 3.63 -8.71
CA PRO A 276 19.31 4.40 -9.67
C PRO A 276 19.52 3.66 -10.99
N PRO A 277 19.72 4.39 -12.10
CA PRO A 277 20.06 3.82 -13.40
C PRO A 277 21.45 3.17 -13.42
N ASP A 278 22.39 3.68 -12.64
CA ASP A 278 23.70 3.08 -12.37
C ASP A 278 23.76 2.62 -10.91
N PHE A 279 24.43 1.51 -10.64
CA PHE A 279 24.46 0.96 -9.27
C PHE A 279 24.95 1.95 -8.22
N ASP A 280 25.89 2.81 -8.57
CA ASP A 280 26.50 3.85 -7.74
C ASP A 280 26.27 5.25 -8.35
N SER A 281 25.06 5.55 -8.81
CA SER A 281 24.72 6.88 -9.35
C SER A 281 24.99 7.98 -8.33
N PRO A 282 25.61 9.09 -8.72
CA PRO A 282 25.62 10.29 -7.93
C PRO A 282 24.22 10.91 -7.83
N HIS A 283 24.03 11.89 -6.94
CA HIS A 283 22.81 12.66 -6.82
C HIS A 283 21.59 11.77 -6.50
N ASN A 284 21.63 11.04 -5.36
CA ASN A 284 20.57 10.13 -4.95
C ASN A 284 20.20 10.27 -3.46
N ASN A 285 20.28 11.50 -2.92
CA ASN A 285 19.84 11.73 -1.54
C ASN A 285 18.32 11.85 -1.47
N ALA A 286 17.75 11.33 -0.38
CA ALA A 286 16.37 11.57 -0.04
C ALA A 286 16.20 11.94 1.42
N SER A 287 15.19 12.75 1.70
CA SER A 287 14.77 13.09 3.06
C SER A 287 13.27 13.14 3.10
N ASN A 288 12.65 12.49 4.07
CA ASN A 288 11.23 12.58 4.31
C ASN A 288 10.89 12.83 5.77
N ALA A 289 9.70 13.35 6.00
CA ALA A 289 9.09 13.50 7.31
C ALA A 289 7.63 13.13 7.21
N ASN A 290 7.10 12.48 8.22
CA ASN A 290 5.70 12.14 8.33
C ASN A 290 5.13 12.48 9.69
N GLN A 291 3.85 12.76 9.72
CA GLN A 291 3.08 13.08 10.90
C GLN A 291 1.75 12.32 10.80
N TYR A 292 1.37 11.74 11.91
CA TYR A 292 0.14 11.00 12.02
C TYR A 292 -0.59 11.39 13.31
N MET A 293 -1.91 11.48 13.22
CA MET A 293 -2.80 11.67 14.37
C MET A 293 -4.10 10.89 14.15
N ASP A 294 -4.50 10.14 15.15
CA ASP A 294 -5.85 9.59 15.24
C ASP A 294 -6.44 9.91 16.61
N VAL A 295 -7.66 10.42 16.63
CA VAL A 295 -8.37 10.77 17.86
C VAL A 295 -9.78 10.20 17.80
N ALA A 296 -10.10 9.32 18.74
CA ALA A 296 -11.43 8.79 18.94
C ALA A 296 -12.10 9.49 20.11
N ILE A 297 -13.12 10.29 19.83
CA ILE A 297 -13.85 11.11 20.81
C ILE A 297 -15.21 10.47 21.05
N PRO A 298 -15.53 10.04 22.31
CA PRO A 298 -16.86 9.56 22.65
C PRO A 298 -17.92 10.66 22.45
N ALA A 299 -19.02 10.32 21.78
CA ALA A 299 -20.13 11.26 21.51
C ALA A 299 -21.40 10.95 22.32
N GLY A 300 -21.30 10.06 23.31
CA GLY A 300 -22.37 9.59 24.16
C GLY A 300 -22.90 8.21 23.77
N GLY A 301 -23.35 7.45 24.77
CA GLY A 301 -23.71 6.04 24.53
C GLY A 301 -22.52 5.23 23.95
N ASN A 302 -22.74 4.60 22.80
CA ASN A 302 -21.72 3.88 22.05
C ASN A 302 -21.27 4.63 20.77
N ASP A 303 -21.56 5.94 20.70
CA ASP A 303 -21.23 6.77 19.55
C ASP A 303 -19.82 7.36 19.68
N PHE A 304 -19.15 7.53 18.55
CA PHE A 304 -17.82 8.09 18.47
C PHE A 304 -17.67 9.02 17.28
N THR A 305 -16.79 9.99 17.45
CA THR A 305 -16.23 10.80 16.36
C THR A 305 -14.76 10.46 16.23
N ASN A 306 -14.36 10.00 15.06
CA ASN A 306 -12.96 9.76 14.73
C ASN A 306 -12.42 10.89 13.89
N VAL A 307 -11.25 11.40 14.26
CA VAL A 307 -10.46 12.35 13.48
C VAL A 307 -9.16 11.66 13.13
N THR A 308 -8.89 11.48 11.84
CA THR A 308 -7.62 10.96 11.34
C THR A 308 -6.92 12.02 10.51
N PHE A 309 -5.65 12.27 10.77
CA PHE A 309 -4.80 13.18 10.02
C PHE A 309 -3.48 12.47 9.71
N VAL A 310 -3.08 12.53 8.44
CA VAL A 310 -1.79 12.05 7.94
C VAL A 310 -1.17 13.16 7.12
N HIS A 311 0.10 13.45 7.34
CA HIS A 311 0.86 14.36 6.52
C HIS A 311 2.26 13.82 6.28
N SER A 312 2.69 13.84 5.05
CA SER A 312 4.05 13.48 4.66
C SER A 312 4.65 14.55 3.75
N TYR A 313 5.94 14.70 3.85
CA TYR A 313 6.76 15.59 3.03
C TYR A 313 8.07 14.90 2.71
N GLY A 314 8.42 14.82 1.44
CA GLY A 314 9.67 14.22 0.96
C GLY A 314 10.34 15.05 -0.09
N THR A 315 11.69 14.99 -0.09
CA THR A 315 12.53 15.52 -1.18
C THR A 315 13.46 14.42 -1.63
N TYR A 316 13.59 14.29 -2.93
CA TYR A 316 14.39 13.28 -3.60
C TYR A 316 15.28 13.96 -4.62
N GLN A 317 16.53 13.56 -4.65
CA GLN A 317 17.42 13.84 -5.77
C GLN A 317 17.16 12.78 -6.84
N ILE A 318 17.05 13.19 -8.10
CA ILE A 318 16.90 12.25 -9.22
C ILE A 318 18.29 11.70 -9.55
N PRO A 319 18.51 10.37 -9.45
CA PRO A 319 19.85 9.80 -9.64
C PRO A 319 20.31 9.92 -11.09
N ASN A 320 21.55 10.42 -11.26
CA ASN A 320 22.09 10.64 -12.59
C ASN A 320 22.45 9.35 -13.33
N ALA A 321 22.07 9.29 -14.60
CA ALA A 321 22.37 8.20 -15.52
C ALA A 321 23.73 8.40 -16.22
N VAL A 322 24.82 8.39 -15.46
CA VAL A 322 26.16 8.71 -15.97
C VAL A 322 26.62 7.73 -17.04
N SER A 323 26.28 6.44 -16.93
CA SER A 323 26.60 5.44 -17.95
C SER A 323 25.87 5.68 -19.27
N PHE A 324 24.77 6.45 -19.24
CA PHE A 324 24.01 6.87 -20.41
C PHE A 324 24.43 8.26 -20.92
N GLY A 325 25.49 8.86 -20.36
CA GLY A 325 26.05 10.13 -20.82
C GLY A 325 25.52 11.36 -20.11
N GLU A 326 24.67 11.21 -19.11
CA GLU A 326 24.20 12.32 -18.29
C GLU A 326 25.36 12.93 -17.47
N PRO A 327 25.49 14.26 -17.43
CA PRO A 327 26.50 14.89 -16.61
C PRO A 327 26.34 14.59 -15.13
N ALA A 328 27.43 14.26 -14.46
CA ALA A 328 27.41 13.95 -13.03
C ALA A 328 27.04 15.15 -12.11
N ASN A 329 26.92 16.34 -12.68
CA ASN A 329 26.54 17.57 -11.97
C ASN A 329 25.11 18.04 -12.28
N THR A 330 24.31 17.25 -13.01
CA THR A 330 22.86 17.46 -13.11
C THR A 330 22.28 17.35 -11.71
N ASP A 331 21.43 18.30 -11.29
CA ASP A 331 20.91 18.38 -9.94
C ASP A 331 19.38 18.46 -9.85
N ASP A 332 18.70 17.73 -10.72
CA ASP A 332 17.25 17.57 -10.68
C ASP A 332 16.78 17.01 -9.34
N ASN A 333 15.70 17.58 -8.83
CA ASN A 333 15.13 17.21 -7.55
C ASN A 333 13.61 17.12 -7.66
N GLU A 334 13.03 16.25 -6.88
CA GLU A 334 11.60 16.11 -6.74
C GLU A 334 11.18 16.36 -5.28
N MET A 335 10.09 17.07 -5.09
CA MET A 335 9.40 17.22 -3.82
C MET A 335 8.02 16.55 -3.92
N GLN A 336 7.70 15.76 -2.91
CA GLN A 336 6.39 15.15 -2.72
C GLN A 336 5.79 15.61 -1.39
N GLU A 337 4.52 15.96 -1.39
CA GLU A 337 3.78 16.35 -0.19
C GLU A 337 2.37 15.76 -0.26
N ASP A 338 1.98 15.00 0.76
CA ASP A 338 0.65 14.42 0.88
C ASP A 338 0.02 14.79 2.21
N THR A 339 -1.25 15.15 2.19
CA THR A 339 -2.05 15.42 3.37
C THR A 339 -3.40 14.72 3.24
N PHE A 340 -3.73 13.90 4.21
CA PHE A 340 -5.04 13.29 4.34
C PHE A 340 -5.67 13.67 5.67
N PHE A 341 -6.93 14.06 5.61
CA PHE A 341 -7.76 14.37 6.78
C PHE A 341 -9.11 13.70 6.65
N SER A 342 -9.57 13.03 7.69
CA SER A 342 -10.93 12.52 7.75
C SER A 342 -11.60 12.80 9.09
N LEU A 343 -12.89 13.08 9.04
CA LEU A 343 -13.78 13.25 10.19
C LEU A 343 -14.95 12.29 10.03
N GLN A 344 -14.99 11.22 10.82
CA GLN A 344 -16.00 10.19 10.73
C GLN A 344 -16.85 10.13 11.99
N PHE A 345 -18.16 10.25 11.82
CA PHE A 345 -19.14 10.04 12.88
C PHE A 345 -19.63 8.60 12.82
N ARG A 346 -19.58 7.92 13.96
CA ARG A 346 -20.07 6.56 14.12
C ARG A 346 -21.21 6.53 15.10
N HIS A 347 -22.38 6.14 14.61
CA HIS A 347 -23.60 6.01 15.40
C HIS A 347 -23.98 4.53 15.52
N SER A 348 -24.15 4.07 16.76
CA SER A 348 -24.59 2.71 17.05
C SER A 348 -26.11 2.59 16.95
N LEU A 349 -26.58 1.63 16.18
CA LEU A 349 -28.01 1.26 16.10
C LEU A 349 -28.32 0.10 17.05
N GLY A 350 -27.93 0.23 18.30
CA GLY A 350 -28.03 -0.83 19.30
C GLY A 350 -26.95 -1.91 19.12
N ASP A 351 -27.27 -3.15 19.51
CA ASP A 351 -26.29 -4.26 19.48
C ASP A 351 -26.13 -4.90 18.10
N SER A 352 -26.92 -4.51 17.12
CA SER A 352 -27.01 -5.21 15.84
C SER A 352 -26.51 -4.45 14.63
N GLY A 353 -26.14 -3.18 14.77
CA GLY A 353 -25.69 -2.42 13.62
C GLY A 353 -25.18 -1.03 13.93
N GLY A 354 -24.77 -0.32 12.89
CA GLY A 354 -24.27 1.05 12.98
C GLY A 354 -24.26 1.77 11.64
N ILE A 355 -24.11 3.09 11.75
CA ILE A 355 -23.90 3.98 10.61
C ILE A 355 -22.58 4.71 10.84
N THR A 356 -21.75 4.77 9.81
CA THR A 356 -20.56 5.62 9.77
C THR A 356 -20.74 6.63 8.66
N PHE A 357 -20.50 7.91 8.90
CA PHE A 357 -20.57 8.93 7.87
C PHE A 357 -19.61 10.08 8.17
N GLY A 358 -19.13 10.72 7.15
CA GLY A 358 -18.33 11.94 7.31
C GLY A 358 -17.53 12.32 6.07
N PRO A 359 -16.95 13.53 6.10
CA PRO A 359 -16.08 14.03 5.06
C PRO A 359 -14.66 13.53 5.23
N ALA A 360 -13.94 13.51 4.11
CA ALA A 360 -12.49 13.44 4.08
C ALA A 360 -11.92 14.35 2.98
N LEU A 361 -10.66 14.71 3.13
CA LEU A 361 -9.91 15.54 2.21
C LEU A 361 -8.54 14.90 1.98
N LYS A 362 -8.12 14.77 0.72
CA LYS A 362 -6.73 14.48 0.37
C LYS A 362 -6.17 15.59 -0.49
N VAL A 363 -4.94 15.99 -0.21
CA VAL A 363 -4.16 16.90 -1.05
C VAL A 363 -2.81 16.25 -1.30
N SER A 364 -2.49 16.02 -2.57
CA SER A 364 -1.19 15.52 -3.02
C SER A 364 -0.52 16.57 -3.87
N ARG A 365 0.79 16.78 -3.69
CA ARG A 365 1.60 17.67 -4.50
C ARG A 365 2.87 16.99 -4.92
N ILE A 366 3.21 17.11 -6.19
CA ILE A 366 4.53 16.79 -6.75
C ILE A 366 5.09 18.05 -7.37
N ARG A 367 6.38 18.28 -7.18
CA ARG A 367 7.11 19.36 -7.81
C ARG A 367 8.52 18.91 -8.13
N ASP A 368 8.82 18.91 -9.44
CA ASP A 368 10.19 18.81 -9.91
C ASP A 368 10.82 20.18 -9.96
N PHE A 369 12.03 20.28 -9.50
CA PHE A 369 12.80 21.52 -9.47
C PHE A 369 14.29 21.25 -9.65
N GLY A 370 14.94 22.09 -10.39
CA GLY A 370 16.34 22.07 -10.75
C GLY A 370 16.69 23.35 -11.49
N ASP A 371 17.74 23.33 -12.28
CA ASP A 371 18.07 24.39 -13.23
C ASP A 371 17.70 23.93 -14.67
N PRO A 372 16.49 24.22 -15.17
CA PRO A 372 16.04 23.77 -16.49
C PRO A 372 16.93 24.18 -17.65
N ALA A 373 17.87 25.10 -17.43
CA ALA A 373 18.83 25.53 -18.45
C ALA A 373 20.07 24.61 -18.50
N ASN A 374 20.35 23.87 -17.42
CA ASN A 374 21.54 23.03 -17.28
C ASN A 374 21.20 21.58 -16.90
N ASP A 375 20.05 21.32 -16.29
CA ASP A 375 19.61 19.99 -15.88
C ASP A 375 18.85 19.32 -17.03
N PHE A 376 19.61 18.70 -17.90
CA PHE A 376 19.05 17.97 -19.03
C PHE A 376 18.84 16.51 -18.68
N ILE A 377 17.61 16.06 -18.81
CA ILE A 377 17.28 14.64 -18.76
C ILE A 377 17.60 14.05 -20.14
N TYR A 378 18.46 13.05 -20.15
CA TYR A 378 18.83 12.30 -21.32
C TYR A 378 17.91 11.08 -21.39
N GLY A 379 16.83 11.19 -22.14
CA GLY A 379 16.00 10.05 -22.44
C GLY A 379 16.80 8.99 -23.17
N GLU A 380 16.61 7.74 -22.80
CA GLU A 380 17.11 6.64 -23.60
C GLU A 380 16.55 6.76 -25.02
N ALA A 381 17.41 6.87 -25.99
CA ALA A 381 17.02 6.73 -27.37
C ALA A 381 16.65 5.28 -27.61
N VAL A 382 15.46 4.91 -27.19
CA VAL A 382 14.83 3.66 -27.58
C VAL A 382 14.98 3.58 -29.08
N ASN A 383 15.34 2.44 -29.62
CA ASN A 383 15.32 2.12 -31.04
C ASN A 383 13.90 2.36 -31.61
N VAL A 384 13.50 3.62 -31.63
CA VAL A 384 12.28 4.05 -32.28
C VAL A 384 12.57 4.03 -33.77
N THR A 385 12.57 2.85 -34.34
CA THR A 385 12.22 2.67 -35.73
C THR A 385 10.72 2.45 -35.80
N PRO A 386 9.89 3.44 -35.64
CA PRO A 386 8.56 3.32 -36.14
C PRO A 386 8.49 4.07 -37.45
N PRO A 387 7.94 3.53 -38.46
CA PRO A 387 7.11 4.30 -39.32
C PRO A 387 5.92 4.78 -38.44
N PRO A 388 5.67 6.05 -38.22
CA PRO A 388 5.57 7.11 -39.21
C PRO A 388 6.69 8.16 -39.15
N PHE A 389 7.70 8.00 -38.29
CA PHE A 389 8.80 8.97 -38.19
C PHE A 389 9.91 8.71 -39.25
N GLY A 390 9.77 7.66 -40.03
CA GLY A 390 10.72 7.32 -41.08
C GLY A 390 10.51 8.09 -42.35
N ASN A 391 11.11 9.25 -42.48
CA ASN A 391 11.51 9.78 -43.78
C ASN A 391 12.88 9.28 -44.19
N GLY A 392 13.18 7.97 -43.96
CA GLY A 392 14.42 7.37 -44.49
C GLY A 392 15.73 8.06 -44.07
N GLY A 393 15.66 9.06 -43.19
CA GLY A 393 16.82 9.59 -42.51
C GLY A 393 17.26 8.62 -41.46
N THR A 394 18.49 8.18 -41.48
CA THR A 394 19.14 7.50 -40.40
C THR A 394 18.76 8.22 -39.09
N PRO A 395 18.37 7.51 -38.03
CA PRO A 395 18.21 8.11 -36.70
C PRO A 395 19.62 8.50 -36.25
N THR A 396 20.06 9.64 -36.76
CA THR A 396 21.46 9.94 -36.75
C THR A 396 21.90 10.35 -35.41
N ASP A 397 21.03 10.63 -34.39
CA ASP A 397 21.74 11.46 -33.47
C ASP A 397 21.59 11.09 -32.01
N CYS A 398 20.48 10.53 -31.54
CA CYS A 398 20.36 10.11 -30.13
C CYS A 398 20.76 8.64 -29.92
N ALA A 399 20.30 7.74 -30.79
CA ALA A 399 20.64 6.31 -30.70
C ALA A 399 22.11 6.03 -31.07
N ASP A 400 22.66 6.74 -32.06
CA ASP A 400 24.07 6.59 -32.46
C ASP A 400 25.03 7.24 -31.46
N ALA A 401 24.65 8.30 -30.78
CA ALA A 401 25.41 8.91 -29.71
C ALA A 401 25.54 7.97 -28.50
N LEU A 402 24.48 7.29 -28.09
CA LEU A 402 24.48 6.25 -27.04
C LEU A 402 25.45 5.11 -27.38
N HIS A 403 25.50 4.68 -28.65
CA HIS A 403 26.37 3.57 -29.09
C HIS A 403 27.83 3.98 -29.31
N THR A 404 28.09 5.23 -29.63
CA THR A 404 29.44 5.73 -29.97
C THR A 404 30.13 6.50 -28.84
N GLY A 405 29.42 6.80 -27.73
CA GLY A 405 29.94 7.59 -26.62
C GLY A 405 30.23 9.06 -26.98
N ASN A 406 29.80 9.53 -28.14
CA ASN A 406 29.97 10.91 -28.62
C ASN A 406 28.71 11.76 -28.35
N PHE A 407 28.36 11.90 -27.08
CA PHE A 407 27.30 12.83 -26.67
C PHE A 407 27.78 14.27 -26.84
N ALA A 408 27.15 15.00 -27.77
CA ALA A 408 27.07 16.44 -27.62
C ALA A 408 25.89 16.72 -26.66
N PRO A 409 26.08 17.34 -25.50
CA PRO A 409 25.02 17.53 -24.48
C PRO A 409 23.77 18.24 -24.96
N THR A 410 23.72 18.71 -26.18
CA THR A 410 22.65 19.53 -26.75
C THR A 410 21.70 18.77 -27.68
N THR A 411 21.95 17.50 -28.02
CA THR A 411 21.28 16.90 -29.18
C THR A 411 20.03 16.08 -28.86
N CYS A 412 19.89 15.51 -27.66
CA CYS A 412 18.73 14.68 -27.30
C CYS A 412 18.11 15.05 -25.97
N ALA A 413 18.60 16.14 -25.39
CA ALA A 413 18.23 16.56 -24.06
C ALA A 413 16.88 17.27 -24.06
N TYR A 414 16.16 17.07 -23.01
CA TYR A 414 15.01 17.87 -22.63
C TYR A 414 15.15 18.30 -21.16
N SER A 415 14.54 19.38 -20.81
CA SER A 415 14.38 19.79 -19.42
C SER A 415 12.91 19.81 -19.04
N LEU A 416 12.64 19.52 -17.78
CA LEU A 416 11.31 19.41 -17.24
C LEU A 416 11.09 20.40 -16.11
N THR A 417 9.92 21.00 -16.08
CA THR A 417 9.38 21.68 -14.91
C THR A 417 8.01 21.07 -14.65
N ASP A 418 7.81 20.51 -13.48
CA ASP A 418 6.52 19.92 -13.07
C ASP A 418 6.10 20.46 -11.72
N SER A 419 4.88 20.94 -11.64
CA SER A 419 4.22 21.26 -10.39
C SER A 419 2.75 20.88 -10.49
N ARG A 420 2.39 19.78 -9.86
CA ARG A 420 1.03 19.26 -9.89
C ARG A 420 0.45 19.22 -8.48
N THR A 421 -0.84 19.53 -8.37
CA THR A 421 -1.59 19.40 -7.11
C THR A 421 -2.91 18.70 -7.40
N ALA A 422 -3.11 17.54 -6.79
CA ALA A 422 -4.38 16.84 -6.73
C ALA A 422 -5.10 17.16 -5.41
N THR A 423 -6.39 17.42 -5.47
CA THR A 423 -7.24 17.66 -4.30
C THR A 423 -8.52 16.88 -4.43
N ASP A 424 -8.79 15.99 -3.47
CA ASP A 424 -9.97 15.15 -3.41
C ASP A 424 -10.83 15.52 -2.20
N TYR A 425 -12.10 15.83 -2.44
CA TYR A 425 -13.12 16.08 -1.43
C TYR A 425 -14.07 14.91 -1.40
N ILE A 426 -14.04 14.14 -0.31
CA ILE A 426 -14.80 12.91 -0.17
C ILE A 426 -15.91 13.09 0.84
N LEU A 427 -17.07 12.54 0.53
CA LEU A 427 -18.19 12.38 1.48
C LEU A 427 -18.66 10.94 1.37
N GLN A 428 -18.65 10.21 2.48
CA GLN A 428 -19.14 8.84 2.51
C GLN A 428 -20.10 8.56 3.66
N ALA A 429 -20.97 7.58 3.48
CA ALA A 429 -21.83 7.04 4.50
C ALA A 429 -22.02 5.54 4.30
N ASP A 430 -21.82 4.77 5.36
CA ASP A 430 -21.90 3.32 5.38
C ASP A 430 -22.84 2.87 6.50
N TYR A 431 -23.69 1.92 6.18
CA TYR A 431 -24.59 1.23 7.08
C TYR A 431 -24.23 -0.23 7.17
N SER A 432 -24.27 -0.82 8.35
CA SER A 432 -24.14 -2.25 8.56
C SER A 432 -25.12 -2.74 9.62
N SER A 433 -25.70 -3.92 9.43
CA SER A 433 -26.60 -4.51 10.42
C SER A 433 -26.63 -6.02 10.32
N GLN A 434 -26.67 -6.67 11.49
CA GLN A 434 -26.90 -8.11 11.60
C GLN A 434 -28.39 -8.39 11.80
N LEU A 435 -29.03 -9.03 10.82
CA LEU A 435 -30.43 -9.41 10.86
C LEU A 435 -30.56 -10.95 10.84
N GLY A 436 -30.48 -11.56 12.01
CA GLY A 436 -30.51 -13.02 12.15
C GLY A 436 -29.29 -13.66 11.48
N ARG A 437 -29.50 -14.34 10.34
CA ARG A 437 -28.44 -15.00 9.56
C ARG A 437 -27.89 -14.15 8.41
N HIS A 438 -28.31 -12.91 8.31
CA HIS A 438 -27.92 -11.96 7.29
C HIS A 438 -27.07 -10.84 7.91
N GLU A 439 -25.95 -10.54 7.28
CA GLU A 439 -25.15 -9.34 7.56
C GLU A 439 -25.29 -8.41 6.36
N ILE A 440 -26.13 -7.39 6.50
CA ILE A 440 -26.41 -6.43 5.44
C ILE A 440 -25.48 -5.24 5.58
N ARG A 441 -24.85 -4.82 4.49
CA ARG A 441 -24.07 -3.59 4.37
C ARG A 441 -24.55 -2.80 3.16
N ALA A 442 -24.62 -1.48 3.33
CA ALA A 442 -24.95 -0.57 2.25
C ALA A 442 -24.15 0.72 2.44
N GLY A 443 -23.76 1.34 1.35
CA GLY A 443 -23.03 2.59 1.44
C GLY A 443 -23.17 3.43 0.18
N VAL A 444 -22.86 4.72 0.37
CA VAL A 444 -22.76 5.72 -0.70
C VAL A 444 -21.52 6.56 -0.47
N ALA A 445 -20.84 6.92 -1.56
CA ALA A 445 -19.74 7.86 -1.51
C ALA A 445 -19.79 8.81 -2.71
N TYR A 446 -19.32 10.02 -2.47
CA TYR A 446 -19.07 11.02 -3.50
C TYR A 446 -17.64 11.53 -3.34
N ASP A 447 -16.93 11.62 -4.46
CA ASP A 447 -15.59 12.17 -4.53
C ASP A 447 -15.52 13.21 -5.64
N LEU A 448 -15.03 14.40 -5.29
CA LEU A 448 -14.72 15.49 -6.20
C LEU A 448 -13.21 15.64 -6.25
N ALA A 449 -12.59 15.14 -7.31
CA ALA A 449 -11.16 15.24 -7.56
C ALA A 449 -10.86 16.44 -8.47
N ARG A 450 -9.81 17.20 -8.14
CA ARG A 450 -9.31 18.33 -8.94
C ARG A 450 -7.80 18.19 -9.07
N ILE A 451 -7.31 18.27 -10.28
CA ILE A 451 -5.87 18.31 -10.55
C ILE A 451 -5.56 19.66 -11.20
N ALA A 452 -4.73 20.44 -10.54
CA ALA A 452 -4.07 21.62 -11.08
C ALA A 452 -2.68 21.20 -11.53
N LYS A 453 -2.28 21.65 -12.71
CA LYS A 453 -1.00 21.34 -13.35
C LYS A 453 -0.29 22.62 -13.74
N ASP A 454 1.02 22.62 -13.61
CA ASP A 454 1.96 23.57 -14.17
C ASP A 454 3.16 22.75 -14.65
N TYR A 455 2.98 22.13 -15.81
CA TYR A 455 3.94 21.21 -16.43
C TYR A 455 4.48 21.83 -17.70
N ALA A 456 5.80 21.92 -17.83
CA ALA A 456 6.46 22.35 -19.03
C ALA A 456 7.64 21.45 -19.35
N ILE A 457 7.70 20.99 -20.60
CA ILE A 457 8.84 20.26 -21.13
C ILE A 457 9.48 21.07 -22.25
N THR A 458 10.79 21.30 -22.15
CA THR A 458 11.56 22.01 -23.18
C THR A 458 12.45 21.00 -23.91
N LEU A 459 12.13 20.77 -25.16
CA LEU A 459 12.88 19.93 -26.08
C LEU A 459 13.99 20.74 -26.74
N GLN A 460 15.22 20.25 -26.69
CA GLN A 460 16.34 20.87 -27.38
C GLN A 460 16.22 20.73 -28.93
N PRO A 461 16.82 21.59 -29.72
CA PRO A 461 16.62 21.66 -31.20
C PRO A 461 16.87 20.33 -31.91
N ASN A 462 17.79 19.52 -31.42
CA ASN A 462 18.16 18.25 -32.00
C ASN A 462 17.39 17.07 -31.39
N ASN A 463 16.44 17.34 -30.49
CA ASN A 463 15.55 16.29 -30.00
C ASN A 463 14.70 15.80 -31.20
N PHE A 464 14.56 14.48 -31.36
CA PHE A 464 13.87 13.88 -32.49
C PHE A 464 12.39 14.28 -32.62
N LEU A 465 11.75 14.74 -31.52
CA LEU A 465 10.41 15.28 -31.51
C LEU A 465 10.36 16.76 -31.99
N ALA A 466 11.44 17.52 -31.87
CA ALA A 466 11.48 18.92 -32.21
C ALA A 466 11.13 19.21 -33.70
N PRO A 467 11.66 18.48 -34.68
CA PRO A 467 11.29 18.67 -36.08
C PRO A 467 9.84 18.32 -36.38
N VAL A 468 9.26 17.45 -35.59
CA VAL A 468 7.87 16.99 -35.77
C VAL A 468 6.91 18.05 -35.27
N LEU A 469 7.25 18.71 -34.16
CA LEU A 469 6.40 19.71 -33.50
C LEU A 469 6.45 21.07 -34.17
N THR A 470 7.62 21.48 -34.70
CA THR A 470 7.77 22.76 -35.40
C THR A 470 8.70 22.64 -36.63
N PRO A 471 8.20 22.14 -37.76
CA PRO A 471 9.03 21.96 -38.94
C PRO A 471 9.59 23.29 -39.50
N LYS A 472 9.21 24.43 -38.93
CA LYS A 472 9.62 25.77 -39.44
C LYS A 472 10.76 26.43 -38.67
N THR A 473 11.13 25.92 -37.50
CA THR A 473 12.20 26.46 -36.64
C THR A 473 13.07 25.36 -36.06
N PRO A 474 13.82 24.63 -36.89
CA PRO A 474 14.57 23.45 -36.41
C PRO A 474 15.73 23.78 -35.45
N ASP A 475 16.11 25.04 -35.32
CA ASP A 475 17.31 25.46 -34.58
C ASP A 475 16.97 26.12 -33.21
N ALA A 476 15.71 26.08 -32.77
CA ALA A 476 15.30 26.69 -31.52
C ALA A 476 14.69 25.63 -30.56
N PRO A 477 14.91 25.72 -29.24
CA PRO A 477 14.21 24.90 -28.26
C PRO A 477 12.69 25.09 -28.34
N ILE A 478 11.95 24.04 -28.06
CA ILE A 478 10.48 24.05 -28.09
C ILE A 478 9.98 23.70 -26.71
N THR A 479 9.16 24.57 -26.12
CA THR A 479 8.51 24.31 -24.84
C THR A 479 7.04 23.93 -25.07
N VAL A 480 6.63 22.81 -24.50
CA VAL A 480 5.25 22.35 -24.44
C VAL A 480 4.76 22.49 -23.02
N VAL A 481 3.63 23.14 -22.86
CA VAL A 481 3.04 23.45 -21.55
C VAL A 481 1.72 22.70 -21.39
N ASP A 482 1.51 22.07 -20.23
CA ASP A 482 0.22 21.54 -19.77
C ASP A 482 -0.16 22.22 -18.46
N ASP A 483 -0.98 23.26 -18.55
CA ASP A 483 -1.55 24.00 -17.43
C ASP A 483 -3.08 23.77 -17.29
N ALA A 484 -3.62 22.85 -18.08
CA ALA A 484 -5.05 22.59 -18.11
C ALA A 484 -5.50 21.78 -16.90
N PRO A 485 -6.41 22.30 -16.05
CA PRO A 485 -6.91 21.56 -14.91
C PRO A 485 -7.87 20.45 -15.34
N ASN A 486 -7.78 19.31 -14.67
CA ASN A 486 -8.75 18.23 -14.77
C ASN A 486 -9.66 18.19 -13.53
N VAL A 487 -10.94 17.93 -13.74
CA VAL A 487 -11.94 17.78 -12.68
C VAL A 487 -12.69 16.47 -12.88
N GLY A 488 -12.70 15.62 -11.88
CA GLY A 488 -13.45 14.38 -11.84
C GLY A 488 -14.52 14.40 -10.76
N ASN A 489 -15.66 13.73 -11.01
CA ASN A 489 -16.63 13.43 -9.97
C ASN A 489 -16.91 11.93 -10.03
N THR A 490 -16.86 11.30 -8.87
CA THR A 490 -17.17 9.88 -8.72
C THR A 490 -18.32 9.70 -7.74
N TYR A 491 -19.39 9.08 -8.21
CA TYR A 491 -20.57 8.71 -7.40
C TYR A 491 -20.57 7.21 -7.24
N GLN A 492 -20.67 6.75 -6.02
CA GLN A 492 -20.55 5.34 -5.68
C GLN A 492 -21.72 4.93 -4.80
N SER A 493 -22.25 3.74 -5.02
CA SER A 493 -23.24 3.13 -4.12
C SER A 493 -23.10 1.61 -4.14
N TYR A 494 -23.35 0.97 -3.01
CA TYR A 494 -23.37 -0.47 -2.92
C TYR A 494 -24.41 -0.97 -1.92
N LEU A 495 -24.84 -2.22 -2.17
CA LEU A 495 -25.63 -3.02 -1.25
C LEU A 495 -25.10 -4.46 -1.31
N GLN A 496 -24.82 -5.04 -0.15
CA GLN A 496 -24.35 -6.43 -0.04
C GLN A 496 -24.98 -7.13 1.16
N ASP A 497 -25.06 -8.44 1.07
CA ASP A 497 -25.51 -9.31 2.14
C ASP A 497 -24.60 -10.54 2.23
N SER A 498 -24.16 -10.85 3.44
CA SER A 498 -23.51 -12.10 3.80
C SER A 498 -24.55 -12.99 4.48
N TRP A 499 -25.13 -13.91 3.72
CA TRP A 499 -26.18 -14.79 4.18
C TRP A 499 -25.62 -16.14 4.63
N ARG A 500 -25.68 -16.41 5.91
CA ARG A 500 -25.37 -17.73 6.46
C ARG A 500 -26.56 -18.67 6.28
N ILE A 501 -26.57 -19.40 5.15
CA ILE A 501 -27.65 -20.30 4.78
C ILE A 501 -27.86 -21.37 5.87
N ASP A 502 -26.75 -22.02 6.26
CA ASP A 502 -26.69 -22.96 7.36
C ASP A 502 -25.27 -22.98 7.98
N ASP A 503 -24.94 -23.96 8.83
CA ASP A 503 -23.62 -24.09 9.46
C ASP A 503 -22.50 -24.48 8.49
N ARG A 504 -22.84 -24.83 7.24
CA ARG A 504 -21.91 -25.30 6.21
C ARG A 504 -21.82 -24.39 5.01
N TRP A 505 -22.84 -23.58 4.76
CA TRP A 505 -22.92 -22.74 3.57
C TRP A 505 -23.15 -21.28 3.92
N GLU A 506 -22.41 -20.43 3.25
CA GLU A 506 -22.51 -18.97 3.29
C GLU A 506 -22.49 -18.42 1.86
N ALA A 507 -23.34 -17.46 1.59
CA ALA A 507 -23.38 -16.75 0.31
C ALA A 507 -23.18 -15.26 0.58
N ASP A 508 -22.12 -14.70 0.02
CA ASP A 508 -21.88 -13.26 -0.02
C ASP A 508 -22.27 -12.77 -1.41
N TYR A 509 -23.22 -11.86 -1.47
CA TYR A 509 -23.66 -11.30 -2.74
C TYR A 509 -23.93 -9.81 -2.61
N GLY A 510 -23.66 -9.08 -3.69
CA GLY A 510 -23.84 -7.65 -3.68
C GLY A 510 -23.90 -7.06 -5.07
N LEU A 511 -24.38 -5.84 -5.10
CA LEU A 511 -24.44 -5.00 -6.28
C LEU A 511 -23.82 -3.66 -5.95
N ARG A 512 -22.94 -3.21 -6.81
CA ARG A 512 -22.35 -1.87 -6.75
C ARG A 512 -22.70 -1.12 -8.03
N TYR A 513 -22.88 0.19 -7.91
CA TYR A 513 -23.00 1.13 -9.02
C TYR A 513 -21.99 2.24 -8.84
N ASP A 514 -21.18 2.46 -9.86
CA ASP A 514 -20.22 3.54 -9.94
C ASP A 514 -20.55 4.41 -11.17
N PHE A 515 -20.45 5.73 -10.98
CA PHE A 515 -20.57 6.69 -12.06
C PHE A 515 -19.43 7.72 -11.94
N PHE A 516 -18.57 7.75 -12.94
CA PHE A 516 -17.39 8.60 -13.01
C PHE A 516 -17.59 9.64 -14.12
N THR A 517 -17.26 10.90 -13.86
CA THR A 517 -17.22 11.96 -14.88
C THR A 517 -15.86 12.64 -14.84
N ILE A 518 -15.36 13.00 -16.02
CA ILE A 518 -14.17 13.80 -16.19
C ILE A 518 -14.48 15.03 -17.03
N ARG A 519 -13.91 16.16 -16.64
CA ARG A 519 -13.90 17.41 -17.39
C ARG A 519 -12.48 17.95 -17.44
N SER A 520 -12.01 18.23 -18.66
CA SER A 520 -10.83 19.02 -18.96
C SER A 520 -11.25 20.29 -19.72
N THR A 521 -10.31 21.13 -20.12
CA THR A 521 -10.59 22.30 -20.98
C THR A 521 -11.14 21.90 -22.35
N GLU A 522 -10.79 20.73 -22.86
CA GLU A 522 -11.06 20.30 -24.23
C GLU A 522 -12.16 19.24 -24.34
N PHE A 523 -12.52 18.55 -23.24
CA PHE A 523 -13.52 17.49 -23.27
C PHE A 523 -14.26 17.30 -21.94
N ALA A 524 -15.42 16.67 -22.03
CA ALA A 524 -16.18 16.22 -20.88
C ALA A 524 -16.84 14.88 -21.20
N GLN A 525 -16.63 13.87 -20.36
CA GLN A 525 -17.18 12.53 -20.54
C GLN A 525 -17.74 12.00 -19.22
N GLY A 526 -18.63 11.01 -19.31
CA GLY A 526 -19.20 10.34 -18.14
C GLY A 526 -19.45 8.87 -18.43
N PHE A 527 -19.11 8.02 -17.46
CA PHE A 527 -19.17 6.57 -17.57
C PHE A 527 -19.83 5.99 -16.33
N GLY A 528 -20.62 4.94 -16.50
CA GLY A 528 -21.23 4.25 -15.38
C GLY A 528 -21.27 2.76 -15.58
N ALA A 529 -21.26 2.00 -14.49
CA ALA A 529 -21.35 0.57 -14.51
C ALA A 529 -22.02 -0.01 -13.27
N PHE A 530 -22.72 -1.14 -13.48
CA PHE A 530 -23.17 -2.04 -12.42
C PHE A 530 -22.18 -3.18 -12.27
N SER A 531 -21.76 -3.44 -11.05
CA SER A 531 -20.76 -4.42 -10.67
C SER A 531 -21.36 -5.47 -9.71
N PRO A 532 -22.10 -6.48 -10.22
CA PRO A 532 -22.61 -7.57 -9.40
C PRO A 532 -21.48 -8.49 -8.96
N ARG A 533 -21.59 -9.05 -7.74
CA ARG A 533 -20.62 -9.97 -7.15
C ARG A 533 -21.33 -11.07 -6.37
N LEU A 534 -20.77 -12.27 -6.44
CA LEU A 534 -21.27 -13.45 -5.73
C LEU A 534 -20.10 -14.33 -5.31
N LYS A 535 -20.05 -14.66 -4.03
CA LYS A 535 -19.16 -15.66 -3.44
C LYS A 535 -20.01 -16.71 -2.73
N LEU A 536 -19.75 -17.97 -3.00
CA LEU A 536 -20.38 -19.08 -2.32
C LEU A 536 -19.29 -19.86 -1.57
N THR A 537 -19.39 -19.89 -0.25
CA THR A 537 -18.44 -20.57 0.63
C THR A 537 -19.05 -21.82 1.23
N ARG A 538 -18.29 -22.92 1.19
CA ARG A 538 -18.62 -24.16 1.90
C ARG A 538 -17.63 -24.42 3.01
N TYR A 539 -18.12 -24.49 4.23
CA TYR A 539 -17.33 -24.87 5.41
C TYR A 539 -17.25 -26.40 5.50
N LEU A 540 -16.04 -26.94 5.48
CA LEU A 540 -15.74 -28.37 5.57
C LEU A 540 -15.46 -28.82 7.01
N GLY A 541 -15.64 -27.91 7.97
CA GLY A 541 -15.39 -28.08 9.38
C GLY A 541 -15.18 -26.73 10.06
N LYS A 542 -14.58 -26.73 11.26
CA LYS A 542 -14.37 -25.50 12.03
C LYS A 542 -13.24 -24.61 11.48
N ARG A 543 -12.32 -25.18 10.70
CA ARG A 543 -11.08 -24.53 10.25
C ARG A 543 -10.80 -24.69 8.77
N ALA A 544 -11.70 -25.32 8.01
CA ALA A 544 -11.52 -25.54 6.58
C ALA A 544 -12.71 -24.97 5.82
N ASN A 545 -12.45 -24.30 4.73
CA ASN A 545 -13.45 -23.85 3.80
C ASN A 545 -12.93 -23.89 2.36
N VAL A 546 -13.86 -23.95 1.43
CA VAL A 546 -13.62 -23.74 0.00
C VAL A 546 -14.70 -22.80 -0.53
N TYR A 547 -14.34 -21.96 -1.49
CA TYR A 547 -15.29 -21.02 -2.08
C TYR A 547 -15.11 -20.91 -3.59
N ALA A 548 -16.19 -20.46 -4.23
CA ALA A 548 -16.20 -20.00 -5.61
C ALA A 548 -16.70 -18.56 -5.66
N TYR A 549 -16.11 -17.76 -6.51
CA TYR A 549 -16.45 -16.36 -6.66
C TYR A 549 -16.56 -15.97 -8.13
N VAL A 550 -17.49 -15.05 -8.40
CA VAL A 550 -17.63 -14.33 -9.67
C VAL A 550 -17.98 -12.88 -9.39
N GLY A 551 -17.30 -11.95 -10.06
CA GLY A 551 -17.58 -10.53 -9.93
C GLY A 551 -17.33 -9.77 -11.21
N ARG A 552 -18.08 -8.66 -11.40
CA ARG A 552 -17.80 -7.63 -12.39
C ARG A 552 -17.25 -6.40 -11.70
N PHE A 553 -16.39 -5.66 -12.43
CA PHE A 553 -15.70 -4.52 -11.91
C PHE A 553 -15.64 -3.39 -12.93
N PHE A 554 -15.46 -2.19 -12.41
CA PHE A 554 -15.34 -0.97 -13.17
C PHE A 554 -14.19 -0.15 -12.58
N GLU A 555 -13.17 0.14 -13.39
CA GLU A 555 -12.01 0.93 -13.01
C GLU A 555 -11.89 2.14 -13.92
N PRO A 556 -12.03 3.37 -13.40
CA PRO A 556 -11.82 4.58 -14.18
C PRO A 556 -10.32 4.80 -14.40
N PHE A 557 -9.98 5.45 -15.49
CA PHE A 557 -8.62 5.92 -15.74
C PHE A 557 -8.23 7.05 -14.78
N SER A 558 -6.92 7.28 -14.61
CA SER A 558 -6.40 8.31 -13.74
C SER A 558 -6.64 9.70 -14.30
N LEU A 559 -7.11 10.64 -13.46
CA LEU A 559 -7.22 12.05 -13.86
C LEU A 559 -5.86 12.70 -14.12
N GLU A 560 -4.83 12.21 -13.49
CA GLU A 560 -3.46 12.70 -13.64
C GLU A 560 -2.91 12.41 -15.03
N ASN A 561 -3.14 11.21 -15.53
CA ASN A 561 -2.61 10.70 -16.79
C ASN A 561 -3.47 11.10 -18.01
N VAL A 562 -4.34 12.08 -17.87
CA VAL A 562 -5.08 12.67 -18.97
C VAL A 562 -4.54 14.06 -19.22
N SER A 563 -3.70 14.20 -20.25
CA SER A 563 -3.04 15.46 -20.59
C SER A 563 -3.49 16.01 -21.94
N PRO A 564 -4.18 17.19 -21.96
CA PRO A 564 -4.53 17.86 -23.21
C PRO A 564 -3.33 18.29 -24.04
N SER A 565 -2.21 18.61 -23.44
CA SER A 565 -1.00 19.01 -24.16
C SER A 565 -0.23 17.81 -24.72
N ALA A 566 -0.29 16.64 -24.09
CA ALA A 566 0.10 15.40 -24.75
C ALA A 566 -0.69 15.24 -26.05
N ALA A 567 -1.99 15.55 -26.03
CA ALA A 567 -2.80 15.57 -27.21
C ALA A 567 -2.34 16.59 -28.27
N GLN A 568 -1.87 17.75 -27.89
CA GLN A 568 -1.30 18.74 -28.83
C GLN A 568 0.03 18.28 -29.40
N LEU A 569 0.91 17.69 -28.58
CA LEU A 569 2.12 17.04 -29.04
C LEU A 569 1.83 15.92 -30.05
N LEU A 570 0.69 15.29 -29.89
CA LEU A 570 0.23 14.16 -30.66
C LEU A 570 -0.65 14.59 -31.87
N ASN A 571 -1.22 15.80 -31.87
CA ASN A 571 -1.97 16.41 -32.97
C ASN A 571 -1.06 16.87 -34.11
N LEU A 572 -0.01 16.14 -34.37
CA LEU A 572 0.84 16.43 -35.52
C LEU A 572 0.03 16.34 -36.81
N PRO A 573 0.36 17.17 -37.81
CA PRO A 573 -0.38 17.21 -39.07
C PRO A 573 -0.49 15.89 -39.80
N LEU A 574 0.17 14.85 -39.33
CA LEU A 574 0.21 13.51 -39.92
C LEU A 574 -0.96 12.60 -39.56
N GLN A 575 -1.71 12.89 -38.49
CA GLN A 575 -2.90 12.10 -38.14
C GLN A 575 -3.98 12.94 -37.41
N PRO A 576 -4.79 13.72 -38.14
CA PRO A 576 -5.79 14.59 -37.52
C PRO A 576 -7.05 13.89 -37.00
N THR A 577 -7.11 12.57 -37.04
CA THR A 577 -8.31 11.79 -36.76
C THR A 577 -8.21 10.84 -35.56
N LEU A 578 -7.10 10.86 -34.84
CA LEU A 578 -7.03 10.07 -33.62
C LEU A 578 -7.90 10.73 -32.55
N ALA A 579 -8.95 10.04 -32.16
CA ALA A 579 -9.76 10.40 -31.01
C ALA A 579 -8.88 10.25 -29.76
N GLN A 580 -8.10 11.27 -29.46
CA GLN A 580 -7.04 11.32 -28.46
C GLN A 580 -7.56 11.14 -27.04
N PHE A 581 -8.87 11.20 -26.89
CA PHE A 581 -9.58 11.08 -25.63
C PHE A 581 -10.68 10.02 -25.72
N ASP A 582 -10.52 9.00 -26.52
CA ASP A 582 -11.38 7.81 -26.52
C ASP A 582 -10.96 6.82 -25.41
N LEU A 583 -10.39 7.36 -24.30
CA LEU A 583 -10.12 6.60 -23.12
C LEU A 583 -11.41 6.08 -22.53
N LYS A 584 -11.41 4.80 -22.22
CA LYS A 584 -12.54 4.08 -21.64
C LYS A 584 -12.16 3.53 -20.28
N PRO A 585 -13.07 3.56 -19.31
CA PRO A 585 -12.86 2.82 -18.07
C PRO A 585 -12.76 1.32 -18.34
N GLU A 586 -11.85 0.68 -17.66
CA GLU A 586 -11.69 -0.76 -17.69
C GLU A 586 -12.91 -1.47 -17.11
N ARG A 587 -13.30 -2.60 -17.72
CA ARG A 587 -14.42 -3.42 -17.29
C ARG A 587 -14.03 -4.88 -17.22
N ASP A 588 -14.01 -5.39 -16.01
CA ASP A 588 -13.51 -6.72 -15.74
C ASP A 588 -14.61 -7.71 -15.40
N THR A 589 -14.32 -8.96 -15.71
CA THR A 589 -14.98 -10.12 -15.11
C THR A 589 -13.91 -10.97 -14.45
N GLN A 590 -14.07 -11.21 -13.16
CA GLN A 590 -13.17 -12.03 -12.37
C GLN A 590 -13.86 -13.31 -11.92
N LEU A 591 -13.13 -14.42 -12.01
CA LEU A 591 -13.51 -15.74 -11.51
C LEU A 591 -12.45 -16.20 -10.52
N GLU A 592 -12.87 -16.80 -9.42
CA GLU A 592 -11.94 -17.30 -8.42
C GLU A 592 -12.46 -18.56 -7.75
N LEU A 593 -11.55 -19.49 -7.50
CA LEU A 593 -11.72 -20.66 -6.64
C LEU A 593 -10.62 -20.66 -5.60
N GLY A 594 -10.97 -20.83 -4.34
CA GLY A 594 -9.97 -20.83 -3.29
C GLY A 594 -10.48 -21.45 -2.00
N GLY A 595 -9.66 -21.36 -0.97
CA GLY A 595 -10.03 -21.84 0.35
C GLY A 595 -8.86 -21.96 1.30
N HIS A 596 -9.19 -22.34 2.53
CA HIS A 596 -8.24 -22.58 3.59
C HIS A 596 -8.45 -23.97 4.18
N VAL A 597 -7.37 -24.70 4.40
CA VAL A 597 -7.41 -26.02 5.04
C VAL A 597 -6.33 -26.15 6.11
N PRO A 598 -6.61 -26.74 7.27
CA PRO A 598 -5.60 -27.00 8.27
C PRO A 598 -4.64 -28.09 7.78
N LEU A 599 -3.34 -27.84 7.89
CA LEU A 599 -2.30 -28.78 7.50
C LEU A 599 -1.15 -28.73 8.50
N GLY A 600 -0.74 -29.87 9.07
CA GLY A 600 0.48 -30.00 9.88
C GLY A 600 0.61 -29.04 11.08
N GLY A 601 -0.52 -28.57 11.64
CA GLY A 601 -0.56 -27.58 12.72
C GLY A 601 -0.65 -26.11 12.26
N GLY A 602 -0.51 -25.86 10.97
CA GLY A 602 -0.71 -24.57 10.30
C GLY A 602 -1.99 -24.53 9.48
N GLU A 603 -2.07 -23.53 8.63
CA GLU A 603 -3.17 -23.30 7.69
C GLU A 603 -2.59 -23.14 6.29
N LEU A 604 -3.10 -23.91 5.34
CA LEU A 604 -2.80 -23.82 3.92
C LEU A 604 -3.92 -23.08 3.23
N GLY A 605 -3.62 -21.93 2.63
CA GLY A 605 -4.45 -21.21 1.71
C GLY A 605 -4.12 -21.60 0.26
N PHE A 606 -5.12 -21.59 -0.60
CA PHE A 606 -4.94 -21.79 -2.04
C PHE A 606 -5.92 -20.94 -2.83
N ARG A 607 -5.48 -20.46 -3.98
CA ARG A 607 -6.28 -19.63 -4.89
C ARG A 607 -5.95 -19.94 -6.34
N VAL A 608 -6.98 -20.02 -7.16
CA VAL A 608 -6.90 -19.96 -8.63
C VAL A 608 -7.80 -18.82 -9.07
N TRP A 609 -7.24 -17.83 -9.72
CA TRP A 609 -7.92 -16.60 -10.07
C TRP A 609 -7.71 -16.28 -11.56
N GLN A 610 -8.73 -15.70 -12.18
CA GLN A 610 -8.69 -15.21 -13.55
C GLN A 610 -9.45 -13.88 -13.67
N LYS A 611 -8.82 -12.89 -14.32
CA LYS A 611 -9.42 -11.63 -14.75
C LYS A 611 -9.46 -11.58 -16.28
N ASN A 612 -10.59 -11.21 -16.83
CA ASN A 612 -10.74 -10.86 -18.23
C ASN A 612 -11.19 -9.41 -18.30
N ALA A 613 -10.33 -8.56 -18.82
CA ALA A 613 -10.54 -7.12 -18.94
C ALA A 613 -10.94 -6.76 -20.36
N ASN A 614 -11.92 -5.88 -20.50
CA ASN A 614 -12.16 -5.12 -21.70
C ASN A 614 -11.71 -3.69 -21.46
N ASP A 615 -11.10 -3.07 -22.45
CA ASP A 615 -10.52 -1.74 -22.34
C ASP A 615 -9.48 -1.66 -21.20
N LEU A 616 -8.61 -2.70 -21.08
CA LEU A 616 -7.57 -2.77 -20.03
C LEU A 616 -6.79 -1.47 -19.99
N ILE A 617 -6.73 -0.85 -18.82
CA ILE A 617 -5.98 0.40 -18.62
C ILE A 617 -4.53 0.08 -18.33
N ASP A 618 -3.66 0.82 -18.97
CA ASP A 618 -2.22 0.86 -18.72
C ASP A 618 -1.74 2.30 -18.89
N ASP A 619 -0.59 2.63 -18.40
CA ASP A 619 0.01 3.92 -18.63
C ASP A 619 1.27 3.81 -19.47
N THR A 620 1.54 4.85 -20.23
CA THR A 620 2.71 4.92 -21.07
C THR A 620 3.31 6.31 -21.05
N GLN A 621 4.61 6.39 -21.29
CA GLN A 621 5.28 7.67 -21.44
C GLN A 621 5.10 8.20 -22.86
N VAL A 622 4.91 9.53 -22.98
CA VAL A 622 4.83 10.20 -24.26
C VAL A 622 6.24 10.42 -24.83
N GLY A 623 6.66 9.55 -25.70
CA GLY A 623 8.00 9.58 -26.30
C GLY A 623 9.08 9.35 -25.24
N VAL A 624 10.09 10.22 -25.20
CA VAL A 624 11.18 10.23 -24.19
C VAL A 624 10.89 11.18 -23.04
N THR A 625 9.67 11.68 -22.93
CA THR A 625 9.28 12.62 -21.88
C THR A 625 8.82 11.90 -20.63
N LEU A 626 8.81 12.54 -19.47
CA LEU A 626 8.23 12.02 -18.22
C LEU A 626 6.70 12.19 -18.17
N LEU A 627 6.10 12.70 -19.24
CA LEU A 627 4.65 12.86 -19.31
C LEU A 627 3.99 11.49 -19.50
N HIS A 628 3.25 11.05 -18.50
CA HIS A 628 2.45 9.84 -18.56
C HIS A 628 1.09 10.09 -19.17
N GLN A 629 0.61 9.10 -19.91
CA GLN A 629 -0.70 9.10 -20.53
C GLN A 629 -1.32 7.71 -20.35
N ASP A 630 -2.54 7.66 -19.84
CA ASP A 630 -3.30 6.40 -19.82
C ASP A 630 -3.64 5.97 -21.26
N ILE A 631 -3.56 4.68 -21.49
CA ILE A 631 -3.92 4.00 -22.74
C ILE A 631 -4.88 2.86 -22.45
N ASN A 632 -5.59 2.40 -23.47
CA ASN A 632 -6.38 1.18 -23.39
C ASN A 632 -5.81 0.10 -24.32
N TYR A 633 -5.67 -1.10 -23.80
CA TYR A 633 -5.64 -2.32 -24.60
C TYR A 633 -7.07 -2.84 -24.79
N VAL A 634 -7.39 -3.33 -25.98
CA VAL A 634 -8.72 -3.86 -26.30
C VAL A 634 -9.12 -4.97 -25.33
N LEU A 635 -8.16 -5.84 -24.99
CA LEU A 635 -8.38 -6.97 -24.09
C LEU A 635 -7.17 -7.18 -23.17
N GLY A 636 -7.47 -7.47 -21.89
CA GLY A 636 -6.52 -8.01 -20.93
C GLY A 636 -6.94 -9.39 -20.44
N ARG A 637 -5.99 -10.26 -20.20
CA ARG A 637 -6.20 -11.56 -19.57
C ARG A 637 -5.12 -11.83 -18.55
N LEU A 638 -5.54 -11.88 -17.29
CA LEU A 638 -4.65 -12.15 -16.17
C LEU A 638 -5.11 -13.42 -15.47
N SER A 639 -4.19 -14.22 -15.00
CA SER A 639 -4.48 -15.40 -14.18
C SER A 639 -3.38 -15.63 -13.16
N GLN A 640 -3.74 -16.23 -12.03
CA GLN A 640 -2.80 -16.60 -11.00
C GLN A 640 -3.23 -17.88 -10.29
N GLU A 641 -2.26 -18.73 -10.03
CA GLU A 641 -2.35 -19.81 -9.06
C GLU A 641 -1.44 -19.47 -7.87
N ALA A 642 -2.00 -19.43 -6.68
CA ALA A 642 -1.26 -19.10 -5.47
C ALA A 642 -1.48 -20.12 -4.36
N LEU A 643 -0.43 -20.38 -3.61
CA LEU A 643 -0.43 -21.17 -2.39
C LEU A 643 0.23 -20.36 -1.29
N ASP A 644 -0.38 -20.32 -0.14
CA ASP A 644 0.19 -19.77 1.08
C ASP A 644 0.08 -20.77 2.24
N TYR A 645 1.11 -20.83 3.05
CA TYR A 645 1.11 -21.67 4.24
C TYR A 645 1.64 -20.90 5.42
N VAL A 646 0.85 -20.82 6.48
CA VAL A 646 1.22 -20.15 7.72
C VAL A 646 1.13 -21.14 8.87
N VAL A 647 2.20 -21.25 9.63
CA VAL A 647 2.25 -22.09 10.82
C VAL A 647 2.62 -21.27 12.05
N PRO A 648 1.78 -21.31 13.11
CA PRO A 648 2.13 -20.71 14.39
C PRO A 648 3.26 -21.52 15.05
N LEU A 649 4.26 -20.80 15.54
CA LEU A 649 5.39 -21.36 16.26
C LEU A 649 5.23 -21.12 17.77
N ARG A 650 6.06 -21.78 18.56
CA ARG A 650 6.08 -21.54 20.00
C ARG A 650 6.35 -20.06 20.32
N ARG A 651 5.81 -19.57 21.45
CA ARG A 651 6.04 -18.20 21.97
C ARG A 651 5.52 -17.10 21.03
N ASN A 652 4.36 -17.31 20.41
CA ASN A 652 3.74 -16.38 19.47
C ASN A 652 4.63 -16.07 18.25
N GLY A 653 5.56 -16.94 17.91
CA GLY A 653 6.25 -16.90 16.63
C GLY A 653 5.38 -17.44 15.49
N ARG A 654 5.85 -17.24 14.28
CA ARG A 654 5.21 -17.79 13.08
C ARG A 654 6.25 -18.08 12.01
N ALA A 655 5.93 -19.01 11.13
CA ALA A 655 6.59 -19.16 9.85
C ALA A 655 5.54 -19.11 8.74
N TYR A 656 5.93 -18.64 7.58
CA TYR A 656 5.06 -18.55 6.43
C TYR A 656 5.84 -18.82 5.14
N VAL A 657 5.15 -19.28 4.13
CA VAL A 657 5.63 -19.36 2.76
C VAL A 657 4.47 -19.08 1.81
N SER A 658 4.73 -18.32 0.77
CA SER A 658 3.82 -18.07 -0.34
C SER A 658 4.51 -18.34 -1.66
N ILE A 659 3.78 -18.89 -2.61
CA ILE A 659 4.26 -19.18 -3.97
C ILE A 659 3.13 -18.80 -4.92
N ALA A 660 3.45 -18.10 -6.00
CA ALA A 660 2.48 -17.79 -7.03
C ALA A 660 3.09 -17.99 -8.43
N HIS A 661 2.24 -18.45 -9.33
CA HIS A 661 2.46 -18.41 -10.77
C HIS A 661 1.44 -17.44 -11.37
N THR A 662 1.93 -16.43 -12.07
CA THR A 662 1.11 -15.33 -12.60
C THR A 662 1.35 -15.20 -14.10
N VAL A 663 0.28 -15.02 -14.85
CA VAL A 663 0.32 -14.73 -16.29
C VAL A 663 -0.51 -13.48 -16.54
N SER A 664 0.12 -12.43 -17.04
CA SER A 664 -0.52 -11.19 -17.45
C SER A 664 -0.29 -10.95 -18.94
N LEU A 665 -1.38 -10.85 -19.69
CA LEU A 665 -1.36 -10.71 -21.14
C LEU A 665 -2.26 -9.55 -21.57
N ASN A 666 -1.79 -8.78 -22.53
CA ASN A 666 -2.56 -7.74 -23.20
C ASN A 666 -2.68 -8.01 -24.71
N LYS A 667 -3.66 -7.39 -25.35
CA LYS A 667 -3.91 -7.52 -26.78
C LYS A 667 -4.56 -6.26 -27.34
N GLY A 668 -4.06 -5.80 -28.49
CA GLY A 668 -4.60 -4.68 -29.24
C GLY A 668 -4.45 -3.37 -28.46
N CYS A 669 -3.94 -2.35 -29.05
CA CYS A 669 -3.84 -1.03 -28.43
C CYS A 669 -4.82 -0.10 -29.15
N GLU A 670 -5.74 0.49 -28.42
CA GLU A 670 -6.75 1.39 -29.02
C GLU A 670 -6.22 2.81 -29.25
N THR A 671 -5.27 3.25 -28.42
CA THR A 671 -4.66 4.58 -28.50
C THR A 671 -3.19 4.50 -28.85
N GLN A 672 -2.89 4.48 -30.15
CA GLN A 672 -1.49 4.56 -30.60
C GLN A 672 -1.17 5.99 -31.00
N LEU A 673 -0.36 6.69 -30.23
CA LEU A 673 -0.03 8.04 -30.64
C LEU A 673 1.46 8.32 -30.73
N LEU A 674 2.27 8.16 -29.74
CA LEU A 674 3.71 8.37 -29.80
C LEU A 674 4.45 7.39 -28.91
N ALA A 675 3.70 6.67 -28.08
CA ALA A 675 4.24 5.61 -27.29
C ALA A 675 4.14 4.31 -28.08
N PRO A 676 5.19 3.53 -28.14
CA PRO A 676 5.07 2.18 -28.65
C PRO A 676 4.06 1.43 -27.77
N CYS A 677 2.93 1.06 -28.35
CA CYS A 677 2.09 0.05 -27.77
C CYS A 677 2.89 -1.24 -27.68
N PHE A 678 3.19 -1.65 -26.49
CA PHE A 678 3.84 -2.92 -26.25
C PHE A 678 2.78 -4.01 -26.40
N GLY A 679 2.58 -4.51 -27.61
CA GLY A 679 1.60 -5.56 -27.82
C GLY A 679 1.33 -5.81 -29.29
N SER A 680 0.75 -6.97 -29.56
CA SER A 680 0.29 -7.32 -30.89
C SER A 680 -1.15 -6.84 -31.08
N PRO A 681 -1.52 -6.25 -32.21
CA PRO A 681 -2.91 -5.91 -32.51
C PRO A 681 -3.80 -7.15 -32.62
N THR A 682 -3.23 -8.31 -32.90
CA THR A 682 -3.97 -9.55 -33.19
C THR A 682 -3.78 -10.65 -32.17
N ASP A 683 -2.65 -10.66 -31.45
CA ASP A 683 -2.29 -11.76 -30.55
C ASP A 683 -2.12 -11.26 -29.12
N PHE A 684 -2.31 -12.15 -28.16
CA PHE A 684 -1.96 -11.84 -26.77
C PHE A 684 -0.44 -11.86 -26.59
N THR A 685 0.08 -10.83 -25.96
CA THR A 685 1.49 -10.68 -25.61
C THR A 685 1.64 -10.47 -24.11
N PRO A 686 2.77 -10.88 -23.50
CA PRO A 686 3.01 -10.56 -22.10
C PRO A 686 2.91 -9.05 -21.85
N ALA A 687 2.22 -8.66 -20.79
CA ALA A 687 2.30 -7.30 -20.27
C ALA A 687 3.71 -7.02 -19.72
N ASP A 688 4.14 -5.79 -19.75
CA ASP A 688 5.29 -5.39 -18.95
C ASP A 688 4.99 -5.65 -17.46
N HIS A 689 5.96 -5.70 -16.60
CA HIS A 689 5.81 -6.10 -15.20
C HIS A 689 5.16 -7.49 -14.96
N ASN A 690 4.93 -8.31 -15.99
CA ASN A 690 4.56 -9.70 -15.80
C ASN A 690 5.77 -10.48 -15.26
N GLN A 691 5.67 -11.01 -14.04
CA GLN A 691 6.62 -11.93 -13.43
C GLN A 691 5.98 -13.30 -13.25
N ALA A 692 6.40 -14.27 -14.07
CA ALA A 692 5.73 -15.56 -14.12
C ALA A 692 5.77 -16.32 -12.78
N TYR A 693 6.85 -16.22 -12.04
CA TYR A 693 7.00 -16.91 -10.75
C TYR A 693 7.45 -15.96 -9.67
N SER A 694 6.75 -16.01 -8.54
CA SER A 694 7.16 -15.33 -7.32
C SER A 694 7.04 -16.28 -6.13
N ALA A 695 7.94 -16.16 -5.17
CA ALA A 695 7.85 -16.86 -3.91
C ALA A 695 8.39 -15.98 -2.78
N ALA A 696 7.75 -16.03 -1.63
CA ALA A 696 8.24 -15.39 -0.43
C ALA A 696 8.05 -16.31 0.77
N GLY A 697 8.88 -16.17 1.78
CA GLY A 697 8.72 -16.94 2.99
C GLY A 697 9.59 -16.41 4.12
N GLY A 698 9.15 -16.63 5.34
CA GLY A 698 9.89 -16.12 6.48
C GLY A 698 9.55 -16.78 7.79
N ILE A 699 10.30 -16.39 8.79
CA ILE A 699 10.13 -16.85 10.17
C ILE A 699 10.26 -15.67 11.12
N LEU A 700 9.36 -15.56 12.07
CA LEU A 700 9.42 -14.65 13.21
C LEU A 700 9.40 -15.45 14.50
N LEU A 701 10.44 -15.32 15.31
CA LEU A 701 10.60 -15.96 16.61
C LEU A 701 10.65 -14.91 17.70
N ASN A 702 9.80 -15.03 18.70
CA ASN A 702 9.76 -14.11 19.83
C ASN A 702 10.45 -14.71 21.06
N ASP A 703 11.29 -13.91 21.75
CA ASP A 703 11.91 -14.25 23.01
C ASP A 703 11.01 -13.81 24.19
N PRO A 704 10.87 -14.62 25.26
CA PRO A 704 10.12 -14.24 26.46
C PRO A 704 10.61 -12.96 27.15
N ARG A 705 11.86 -12.56 26.90
CA ARG A 705 12.49 -11.35 27.46
C ARG A 705 12.20 -10.09 26.64
N GLY A 706 11.33 -10.19 25.60
CA GLY A 706 10.98 -9.08 24.73
C GLY A 706 11.88 -8.93 23.49
N GLY A 707 12.87 -9.81 23.30
CA GLY A 707 13.65 -9.88 22.07
C GLY A 707 12.92 -10.65 20.96
N TRP A 708 13.44 -10.58 19.75
CA TRP A 708 12.91 -11.31 18.60
C TRP A 708 14.01 -11.61 17.56
N PHE A 709 13.72 -12.54 16.67
CA PHE A 709 14.50 -12.83 15.47
C PHE A 709 13.55 -13.02 14.30
N SER A 710 13.87 -12.41 13.16
CA SER A 710 13.18 -12.62 11.90
C SER A 710 14.16 -12.96 10.79
N ALA A 711 13.70 -13.73 9.83
CA ALA A 711 14.40 -13.97 8.58
C ALA A 711 13.36 -14.16 7.49
N ASP A 712 13.58 -13.57 6.34
CA ASP A 712 12.73 -13.69 5.16
C ASP A 712 13.57 -13.95 3.93
N ALA A 713 12.91 -14.55 2.94
CA ALA A 713 13.45 -14.72 1.60
C ALA A 713 12.36 -14.41 0.58
N GLU A 714 12.72 -13.73 -0.48
CA GLU A 714 11.90 -13.53 -1.67
C GLU A 714 12.62 -14.04 -2.91
N TYR A 715 11.85 -14.55 -3.86
CA TYR A 715 12.32 -14.96 -5.18
C TYR A 715 11.41 -14.33 -6.23
N GLY A 716 12.01 -13.64 -7.21
CA GLY A 716 11.38 -13.16 -8.41
C GLY A 716 11.94 -13.83 -9.65
N GLY A 717 11.06 -14.35 -10.51
CA GLY A 717 11.44 -15.04 -11.75
C GLY A 717 11.97 -14.12 -12.86
N GLY A 718 11.91 -12.81 -12.64
CA GLY A 718 12.22 -11.77 -13.60
C GLY A 718 10.98 -11.18 -14.26
N LEU A 719 10.99 -9.86 -14.42
CA LEU A 719 9.92 -9.12 -15.11
C LEU A 719 10.02 -9.28 -16.62
N SER A 720 8.89 -9.38 -17.28
CA SER A 720 8.82 -9.24 -18.73
C SER A 720 9.13 -7.81 -19.13
N SER A 721 9.96 -7.63 -20.15
CA SER A 721 10.28 -6.34 -20.75
C SER A 721 10.02 -6.39 -22.24
N ALA A 722 9.39 -5.38 -22.77
CA ALA A 722 9.23 -5.21 -24.21
C ALA A 722 10.49 -4.66 -24.87
N ILE A 723 11.39 -4.08 -24.08
CA ILE A 723 12.66 -3.53 -24.55
C ILE A 723 13.76 -4.54 -24.22
N CYS A 724 14.27 -5.16 -25.27
CA CYS A 724 15.27 -6.22 -25.16
C CYS A 724 16.63 -5.79 -25.67
N PRO A 725 17.73 -6.38 -25.16
CA PRO A 725 19.05 -6.16 -25.71
C PRO A 725 19.10 -6.43 -27.21
N PRO A 726 19.94 -5.72 -27.99
CA PRO A 726 20.04 -5.89 -29.44
C PRO A 726 20.26 -7.35 -29.82
N GLY A 727 19.45 -7.85 -30.75
CA GLY A 727 19.53 -9.23 -31.26
C GLY A 727 18.66 -10.25 -30.53
N THR A 728 17.89 -9.83 -29.49
CA THR A 728 16.91 -10.69 -28.84
C THR A 728 15.53 -10.42 -29.47
N PRO A 729 14.94 -11.37 -30.20
CA PRO A 729 13.62 -11.16 -30.78
C PRO A 729 12.53 -11.33 -29.72
N GLY A 730 11.54 -10.44 -29.72
CA GLY A 730 10.35 -10.53 -28.87
C GLY A 730 10.55 -9.95 -27.47
N TYR A 731 9.83 -10.52 -26.52
CA TYR A 731 9.92 -10.13 -25.10
C TYR A 731 11.14 -10.80 -24.45
N CYS A 732 11.77 -10.08 -23.54
CA CYS A 732 12.84 -10.59 -22.69
C CYS A 732 12.41 -10.53 -21.21
N GLU A 733 13.12 -11.24 -20.37
CA GLU A 733 12.93 -11.23 -18.93
C GLU A 733 14.15 -10.59 -18.26
N VAL A 734 13.88 -9.76 -17.25
CA VAL A 734 14.91 -9.30 -16.33
C VAL A 734 15.49 -10.50 -15.58
N THR A 735 16.75 -10.42 -15.18
CA THR A 735 17.41 -11.53 -14.47
C THR A 735 16.64 -11.91 -13.21
N PRO A 736 16.34 -13.19 -12.99
CA PRO A 736 15.75 -13.65 -11.73
C PRO A 736 16.62 -13.28 -10.53
N HIS A 737 15.98 -13.02 -9.41
CA HIS A 737 16.66 -12.62 -8.18
C HIS A 737 16.21 -13.42 -6.96
N THR A 738 17.05 -13.44 -5.92
CA THR A 738 16.74 -14.02 -4.63
C THR A 738 17.28 -13.13 -3.52
N ILE A 739 16.38 -12.53 -2.75
CA ILE A 739 16.74 -11.65 -1.65
C ILE A 739 16.49 -12.36 -0.33
N VAL A 740 17.50 -12.39 0.52
CA VAL A 740 17.38 -12.90 1.89
C VAL A 740 17.69 -11.78 2.86
N SER A 741 16.81 -11.58 3.83
CA SER A 741 16.93 -10.54 4.84
C SER A 741 16.81 -11.15 6.24
N VAL A 742 17.53 -10.59 7.21
CA VAL A 742 17.51 -11.04 8.60
C VAL A 742 17.41 -9.86 9.55
N GLY A 743 16.65 -10.05 10.62
CA GLY A 743 16.46 -9.03 11.64
C GLY A 743 16.54 -9.63 13.06
N LYS A 744 17.02 -8.84 14.02
CA LYS A 744 17.07 -9.23 15.42
C LYS A 744 16.85 -8.03 16.34
N GLY A 745 15.97 -8.23 17.32
CA GLY A 745 15.83 -7.35 18.46
C GLY A 745 16.38 -8.04 19.72
N ILE A 746 17.22 -7.35 20.45
CA ILE A 746 17.84 -7.82 21.71
C ILE A 746 17.33 -6.93 22.82
N ALA A 747 16.49 -7.47 23.70
CA ALA A 747 16.07 -6.75 24.90
C ALA A 747 17.28 -6.57 25.85
N ILE A 748 17.69 -5.31 26.08
CA ILE A 748 18.81 -4.94 26.95
C ILE A 748 18.35 -4.45 28.31
N ALA A 749 17.12 -3.96 28.39
CA ALA A 749 16.44 -3.58 29.63
C ALA A 749 14.91 -3.75 29.45
N PRO A 750 14.10 -3.69 30.50
CA PRO A 750 12.67 -3.56 30.36
C PRO A 750 12.35 -2.37 29.43
N HIS A 751 11.54 -2.61 28.40
CA HIS A 751 11.12 -1.59 27.45
C HIS A 751 12.21 -1.02 26.51
N ILE A 752 13.43 -1.55 26.50
CA ILE A 752 14.51 -1.12 25.61
C ILE A 752 15.08 -2.31 24.86
N ALA A 753 15.09 -2.23 23.54
CA ALA A 753 15.70 -3.21 22.67
C ALA A 753 16.72 -2.56 21.70
N LEU A 754 17.83 -3.26 21.49
CA LEU A 754 18.71 -2.98 20.35
C LEU A 754 18.19 -3.78 19.14
N THR A 755 18.13 -3.15 17.98
CA THR A 755 17.70 -3.78 16.74
C THR A 755 18.83 -3.80 15.73
N VAL A 756 18.94 -4.91 15.00
CA VAL A 756 19.87 -5.05 13.87
C VAL A 756 19.09 -5.68 12.73
N SER A 757 19.18 -5.11 11.55
CA SER A 757 18.58 -5.62 10.33
C SER A 757 19.62 -5.64 9.22
N LEU A 758 19.66 -6.71 8.45
CA LEU A 758 20.50 -6.88 7.27
C LEU A 758 19.61 -7.35 6.12
N GLN A 759 19.32 -6.44 5.21
CA GLN A 759 18.57 -6.72 4.00
C GLN A 759 19.53 -7.10 2.88
N ASN A 760 19.04 -7.92 1.94
CA ASN A 760 19.82 -8.44 0.82
C ASN A 760 21.18 -9.01 1.28
N LEU A 761 21.13 -10.02 2.16
CA LEU A 761 22.30 -10.64 2.82
C LEU A 761 23.40 -11.01 1.84
N PHE A 762 23.05 -11.52 0.66
CA PHE A 762 24.00 -12.00 -0.37
C PHE A 762 24.45 -10.89 -1.32
N ASN A 763 23.87 -9.66 -1.17
CA ASN A 763 24.12 -8.53 -2.07
C ASN A 763 23.86 -8.87 -3.53
N ASP A 764 22.73 -9.51 -3.77
CA ASP A 764 22.25 -9.78 -5.12
C ASP A 764 21.99 -8.46 -5.84
N ARG A 765 22.57 -8.28 -7.03
CA ARG A 765 22.48 -7.09 -7.85
C ARG A 765 21.62 -7.41 -9.06
N TYR A 766 20.43 -6.88 -9.09
CA TYR A 766 19.50 -7.10 -10.18
C TYR A 766 18.81 -5.81 -10.60
N TYR A 767 18.30 -5.82 -11.81
CA TYR A 767 17.47 -4.73 -12.31
C TYR A 767 16.02 -4.99 -11.97
N VAL A 768 15.35 -3.96 -11.51
CA VAL A 768 13.89 -3.96 -11.36
C VAL A 768 13.25 -3.69 -12.71
N THR A 769 13.82 -2.80 -13.50
CA THR A 769 13.35 -2.47 -14.85
C THR A 769 14.56 -2.40 -15.79
N LEU A 770 14.40 -2.90 -17.01
CA LEU A 770 15.37 -2.75 -18.08
C LEU A 770 14.88 -1.67 -19.06
N LEU A 771 15.79 -0.74 -19.38
CA LEU A 771 15.67 0.15 -20.54
C LEU A 771 14.34 0.90 -20.63
N ASN A 772 13.95 1.58 -19.56
CA ASN A 772 12.89 2.59 -19.71
C ASN A 772 13.48 3.94 -20.18
N ALA A 773 12.65 4.94 -20.42
CA ALA A 773 13.10 6.27 -20.88
C ALA A 773 14.07 6.97 -19.92
N GLN A 774 14.20 6.48 -18.68
CA GLN A 774 15.07 7.01 -17.64
C GLN A 774 16.29 6.10 -17.35
N GLY A 775 16.47 5.05 -18.13
CA GLY A 775 17.53 4.05 -17.96
C GLY A 775 17.09 2.85 -17.11
N ASN A 776 18.05 2.00 -16.75
CA ASN A 776 17.83 0.84 -15.88
C ASN A 776 17.56 1.30 -14.46
N HIS A 777 16.87 0.48 -13.67
CA HIS A 777 16.68 0.70 -12.25
C HIS A 777 17.27 -0.46 -11.44
N TYR A 778 18.33 -0.20 -10.69
CA TYR A 778 18.92 -1.18 -9.79
C TYR A 778 18.16 -1.25 -8.48
N ALA A 779 17.74 -2.45 -8.12
CA ALA A 779 17.14 -2.74 -6.82
C ALA A 779 18.09 -2.40 -5.65
N PRO A 780 17.56 -2.23 -4.42
CA PRO A 780 18.36 -1.93 -3.24
C PRO A 780 19.44 -2.98 -2.98
N PRO A 781 20.69 -2.57 -2.81
CA PRO A 781 21.80 -3.48 -2.48
C PRO A 781 21.73 -3.90 -1.01
N ARG A 782 22.71 -4.71 -0.57
CA ARG A 782 22.82 -5.09 0.84
C ARG A 782 22.86 -3.88 1.76
N THR A 783 21.91 -3.83 2.70
CA THR A 783 21.72 -2.72 3.62
C THR A 783 21.76 -3.22 5.06
N LEU A 784 22.68 -2.70 5.86
CA LEU A 784 22.75 -2.94 7.30
C LEU A 784 22.14 -1.75 8.03
N THR A 785 21.24 -2.04 8.98
CA THR A 785 20.65 -1.04 9.87
C THR A 785 20.79 -1.49 11.32
N VAL A 786 21.15 -0.58 12.19
CA VAL A 786 21.24 -0.77 13.64
C VAL A 786 20.41 0.31 14.32
N GLY A 787 19.69 -0.06 15.37
CA GLY A 787 18.81 0.89 16.04
C GLY A 787 18.53 0.56 17.49
N VAL A 788 17.81 1.48 18.11
CA VAL A 788 17.27 1.38 19.46
C VAL A 788 15.75 1.54 19.36
N GLN A 789 15.06 0.65 20.05
CA GLN A 789 13.62 0.76 20.25
C GLN A 789 13.35 0.93 21.75
N VAL A 790 12.60 1.94 22.10
CA VAL A 790 12.13 2.20 23.46
C VAL A 790 10.60 2.18 23.43
N SER A 791 9.99 1.24 24.17
CA SER A 791 8.54 1.13 24.27
C SER A 791 8.14 1.20 25.73
N ARG A 792 7.30 2.14 26.09
CA ARG A 792 6.79 2.27 27.45
C ARG A 792 5.26 2.28 27.40
N PRO A 793 4.60 1.28 28.01
CA PRO A 793 3.16 1.30 28.17
C PRO A 793 2.73 2.38 29.15
#